data_fdf29af9090057ae2076739efa7b367e
#
_entry.id   fdf29af9090057ae2076739efa7b367e
#
_cell.length_a   1.000
_cell.length_b   1.000
_cell.length_c   1.000
_cell.angle_alpha   90.00
_cell.angle_beta   90.00
_cell.angle_gamma   90.00
#
_symmetry.space_group_name_H-M   'P 1'
#
loop_
_entity.id
_entity.type
_entity.pdbx_description
1 polymer ?
#
loop_
_entity_poly.entity_id
_entity_poly.type
_entity_poly.pdbx_seq_one_letter_code
_entity_poly.pdbx_strand_id
1 'polypeptide(L)'
;MRSSLSVATLVAVVSTASGSVGPLRESDIEHLHEVNQGPSESVFFPGLFPTLLSQVGGAPDLIDTLLGAGKPTDTLTPLDTPSAEPPSPPETVSPVETPTPAQTPSAADTSTPVKNPAASEAPDSAQGPTSPQAPVSPQRPSSSRTPSQSPLQSTPAVSSSKQSPAAAPVSSIPATSSAATAPSTLTYTLTPASSQSSPSSQVQKFTTLPKPASNSPTFVPASKTCAPNGQASRGVFWLDQQDHKGQGAGLAPYISEDNSYPVYRNVMHYNVANDGTGDQTANLQKAIDDTGAGGSRKGNGVTRFPAEVYLPSGVYQLGSTLKLTVGTIIVGNPNNPPVIKASPSFRGQFLVLGYDKNNGNPETSFMMVMKNVILDTTSVDAHVAITALQWGVAQGSGLTNVEVRMPTGPGTHTGIDINAGSTIAVTDVRIFGGATGIINSNQQVNFKNIHFSAVGTAFSAAGGWTVLLQGATFESCGTAVNMTGNGLGSLVLLDSTSINSGTVILFHDSSHDNGNQNSQFIIENLSHDSQHPIAVDSNGATRLGPASHIDTYIWGSRVPGQYEAGKSFITQRSENLLVGGKYFTKAQPTYGEYGGDDIVNVKTVSGHVVKGDGRTDDTEALNAILLKNAEDCKITYIPFGVYRVSDTLFVPVGTRMVGEAWAVISGYGDAFKDPRQPRAVVQLGGPGDVGVIEIQDMRFAAGEILPGAKILEINAAGAQPGDVGLWNTIVTVGGTAETTISNSCTSQDPKDCMAAFMVMHLTKSSSAYIENFWGWTADHNLDSESLFTIISTGRGILVEATQGTWLTGTGSEHHWLYNYNFHKAENVYAGLLQTESPYMQGSGEYEKAPAPWFAYAQYGDPDFSWCSTDDDKCRSALATNIDGGSNISLYNSAAWAFFDGSWNGLYNQPCEGKCQSNMMRVVGSPQNLVWYSISTRMTDVMILDGKTNPTETSHPGGWEGLIQDYSQFSA
;
A
#
# COMPACT_ATOMS: atom_id res chain seq x y z
N MET A 1 22.08 7.24 -28.10
CA MET A 1 23.18 8.10 -27.71
C MET A 1 22.61 9.47 -27.32
N ARG A 2 21.99 9.54 -26.19
CA ARG A 2 21.63 10.76 -25.44
C ARG A 2 21.48 10.30 -23.99
N SER A 3 22.58 10.18 -23.31
CA SER A 3 22.56 9.97 -21.87
C SER A 3 23.88 10.43 -21.30
N SER A 4 23.79 11.10 -20.20
CA SER A 4 24.84 11.56 -19.31
C SER A 4 25.70 12.71 -19.84
N LEU A 5 25.17 13.93 -19.75
CA LEU A 5 26.04 15.03 -19.36
C LEU A 5 26.34 14.81 -17.88
N SER A 6 27.59 14.53 -17.55
CA SER A 6 27.98 14.38 -16.16
C SER A 6 27.88 15.74 -15.47
N VAL A 7 27.54 15.74 -14.17
CA VAL A 7 27.49 16.96 -13.31
C VAL A 7 28.78 17.79 -13.44
N ALA A 8 29.92 17.14 -13.70
CA ALA A 8 31.19 17.80 -13.97
C ALA A 8 31.18 18.72 -15.21
N THR A 9 30.40 18.37 -16.24
CA THR A 9 30.28 19.19 -17.46
C THR A 9 29.39 20.41 -17.21
N LEU A 10 28.37 20.27 -16.36
CA LEU A 10 27.49 21.37 -15.98
C LEU A 10 28.23 22.42 -15.13
N VAL A 11 29.06 21.97 -14.19
CA VAL A 11 29.89 22.85 -13.35
C VAL A 11 30.94 23.63 -14.18
N ALA A 12 31.52 23.00 -15.21
CA ALA A 12 32.45 23.64 -16.09
C ALA A 12 31.81 24.74 -16.97
N VAL A 13 30.54 24.54 -17.39
CA VAL A 13 29.79 25.53 -18.20
C VAL A 13 29.38 26.73 -17.36
N VAL A 14 29.00 26.53 -16.10
CA VAL A 14 28.64 27.62 -15.19
C VAL A 14 29.88 28.44 -14.79
N SER A 15 31.04 27.81 -14.59
CA SER A 15 32.30 28.48 -14.25
C SER A 15 32.86 29.35 -15.38
N THR A 16 32.55 29.04 -16.63
CA THR A 16 33.00 29.84 -17.79
C THR A 16 32.04 30.97 -18.14
N ALA A 17 30.79 30.93 -17.69
CA ALA A 17 29.80 31.97 -17.97
C ALA A 17 29.77 33.10 -16.94
N SER A 18 30.29 32.89 -15.71
CA SER A 18 30.37 33.90 -14.67
C SER A 18 31.82 34.24 -14.38
N GLY A 19 32.29 35.36 -14.94
CA GLY A 19 33.67 35.85 -14.81
C GLY A 19 34.12 36.29 -13.42
N SER A 20 33.57 35.78 -12.32
CA SER A 20 33.95 36.13 -10.95
C SER A 20 33.45 35.13 -9.89
N VAL A 21 33.71 33.87 -10.03
CA VAL A 21 33.55 32.90 -8.93
C VAL A 21 34.89 32.21 -8.75
N GLY A 22 35.46 32.32 -7.56
CA GLY A 22 36.69 31.66 -7.15
C GLY A 22 36.48 30.13 -7.15
N PRO A 23 37.57 29.35 -7.16
CA PRO A 23 37.48 27.90 -7.19
C PRO A 23 36.69 27.38 -5.98
N LEU A 24 35.78 26.47 -6.24
CA LEU A 24 35.04 25.71 -5.21
C LEU A 24 36.05 25.04 -4.27
N ARG A 25 35.74 25.01 -2.98
CA ARG A 25 36.60 24.36 -1.99
C ARG A 25 36.48 22.83 -2.13
N GLU A 26 37.53 22.15 -1.76
CA GLU A 26 37.60 20.69 -1.81
C GLU A 26 36.48 20.04 -1.01
N SER A 27 35.99 20.66 0.08
CA SER A 27 34.84 20.24 0.87
C SER A 27 33.49 20.25 0.11
N ASP A 28 33.36 21.14 -0.88
CA ASP A 28 32.13 21.26 -1.67
C ASP A 28 32.06 20.17 -2.76
N ILE A 29 33.23 19.67 -3.14
CA ILE A 29 33.37 18.56 -4.09
C ILE A 29 33.17 17.21 -3.37
N GLU A 30 33.62 17.06 -2.14
CA GLU A 30 33.39 15.85 -1.33
C GLU A 30 31.89 15.67 -1.01
N HIS A 31 31.19 16.74 -0.68
CA HIS A 31 29.74 16.68 -0.42
C HIS A 31 28.93 16.25 -1.67
N LEU A 32 29.36 16.63 -2.87
CA LEU A 32 28.77 16.16 -4.12
C LEU A 32 29.14 14.70 -4.43
N HIS A 33 30.22 14.19 -3.90
CA HIS A 33 30.64 12.79 -4.05
C HIS A 33 29.90 11.86 -3.07
N GLU A 34 29.59 12.32 -1.86
CA GLU A 34 28.81 11.54 -0.89
C GLU A 34 27.36 11.34 -1.35
N VAL A 35 26.75 12.38 -1.95
CA VAL A 35 25.40 12.27 -2.52
C VAL A 35 25.31 11.26 -3.67
N ASN A 36 26.45 10.90 -4.29
CA ASN A 36 26.46 9.99 -5.45
C ASN A 36 26.91 8.55 -5.12
N GLN A 37 27.16 8.22 -3.85
CA GLN A 37 27.57 6.85 -3.42
C GLN A 37 26.56 6.15 -2.51
N GLY A 38 25.38 6.74 -2.24
CA GLY A 38 24.27 6.07 -1.60
C GLY A 38 23.55 5.11 -2.59
N PRO A 39 22.86 4.09 -2.11
CA PRO A 39 21.96 3.32 -2.94
C PRO A 39 20.99 4.31 -3.61
N SER A 40 20.74 4.15 -4.90
CA SER A 40 20.02 5.07 -5.78
C SER A 40 18.67 5.52 -5.17
N GLU A 41 18.72 6.48 -4.27
CA GLU A 41 17.53 7.19 -3.81
C GLU A 41 17.18 8.24 -4.85
N SER A 42 16.06 8.06 -5.51
CA SER A 42 15.40 9.13 -6.25
C SER A 42 14.77 10.07 -5.23
N VAL A 43 15.60 10.80 -4.47
CA VAL A 43 15.09 11.86 -3.65
C VAL A 43 14.71 13.00 -4.60
N PHE A 44 13.45 13.12 -4.86
CA PHE A 44 12.89 14.29 -5.52
C PHE A 44 13.10 15.47 -4.56
N PHE A 45 14.06 16.33 -4.88
CA PHE A 45 14.23 17.65 -4.27
C PHE A 45 13.62 18.70 -5.21
N PRO A 46 12.35 19.07 -5.04
CA PRO A 46 11.75 20.12 -5.87
C PRO A 46 12.41 21.50 -5.66
N GLY A 47 13.18 21.67 -4.59
CA GLY A 47 13.70 22.99 -4.16
C GLY A 47 15.11 23.36 -4.61
N LEU A 48 15.92 22.45 -5.15
CA LEU A 48 17.32 22.78 -5.48
C LEU A 48 17.48 23.57 -6.79
N PHE A 49 16.58 23.37 -7.73
CA PHE A 49 16.66 24.04 -9.03
C PHE A 49 16.31 25.54 -9.00
N PRO A 50 15.26 25.98 -8.30
CA PRO A 50 14.95 27.42 -8.20
C PRO A 50 15.99 28.22 -7.42
N THR A 51 16.58 27.63 -6.39
CA THR A 51 17.58 28.33 -5.54
C THR A 51 18.90 28.56 -6.28
N LEU A 52 19.32 27.65 -7.12
CA LEU A 52 20.48 27.81 -7.99
C LEU A 52 20.26 28.86 -9.09
N LEU A 53 19.05 28.95 -9.62
CA LEU A 53 18.70 29.94 -10.65
C LEU A 53 18.51 31.36 -10.08
N SER A 54 18.09 31.52 -8.84
CA SER A 54 17.95 32.83 -8.20
C SER A 54 19.28 33.48 -7.82
N GLN A 55 20.36 32.69 -7.72
CA GLN A 55 21.70 33.19 -7.45
C GLN A 55 22.49 33.62 -8.69
N VAL A 56 22.00 33.24 -9.87
CA VAL A 56 22.57 33.64 -11.16
C VAL A 56 21.67 34.76 -11.73
N GLY A 57 21.91 35.99 -11.32
CA GLY A 57 21.12 37.14 -11.75
C GLY A 57 21.19 37.35 -13.25
N GLY A 58 20.03 37.19 -13.90
CA GLY A 58 19.67 37.87 -15.13
C GLY A 58 20.20 37.33 -16.45
N ALA A 59 19.61 36.33 -17.01
CA ALA A 59 19.55 36.11 -18.45
C ALA A 59 18.34 35.26 -18.84
N PRO A 60 17.20 35.85 -19.19
CA PRO A 60 15.98 35.12 -19.62
C PRO A 60 16.17 34.31 -20.92
N ASP A 61 17.09 34.75 -21.80
CA ASP A 61 17.28 34.17 -23.13
C ASP A 61 18.01 32.82 -23.15
N LEU A 62 18.62 32.41 -22.04
CA LEU A 62 19.35 31.15 -21.97
C LEU A 62 18.42 29.94 -21.69
N ILE A 63 17.28 30.20 -21.09
CA ILE A 63 16.30 29.17 -20.72
C ILE A 63 15.53 28.68 -21.96
N ASP A 64 15.16 29.59 -22.84
CA ASP A 64 14.44 29.25 -24.08
C ASP A 64 15.30 28.44 -25.08
N THR A 65 16.59 28.61 -25.04
CA THR A 65 17.52 27.86 -25.91
C THR A 65 17.76 26.44 -25.40
N LEU A 66 17.62 26.20 -24.10
CA LEU A 66 17.82 24.88 -23.48
C LEU A 66 16.58 23.99 -23.53
N LEU A 67 15.38 24.59 -23.59
CA LEU A 67 14.12 23.85 -23.54
C LEU A 67 13.46 23.63 -24.92
N GLY A 68 13.98 24.15 -26.01
CA GLY A 68 13.64 23.77 -27.37
C GLY A 68 12.22 24.12 -27.86
N ALA A 69 11.60 25.17 -27.34
CA ALA A 69 10.28 25.61 -27.77
C ALA A 69 10.38 26.71 -28.86
N GLY A 70 10.01 26.37 -30.07
CA GLY A 70 9.93 27.32 -31.21
C GLY A 70 8.72 28.24 -31.11
N LYS A 71 8.93 29.52 -31.22
CA LYS A 71 7.90 30.57 -31.37
C LYS A 71 7.36 30.62 -32.79
N PRO A 72 6.08 30.95 -32.97
CA PRO A 72 5.60 31.72 -34.15
C PRO A 72 5.46 33.20 -33.82
N THR A 73 6.07 33.99 -34.63
CA THR A 73 5.87 35.46 -34.71
C THR A 73 4.53 35.78 -35.33
N ASP A 74 3.76 36.69 -34.70
CA ASP A 74 3.28 37.89 -35.41
C ASP A 74 2.66 38.91 -34.43
N THR A 75 3.12 40.13 -34.65
CA THR A 75 2.75 41.39 -34.04
C THR A 75 1.34 41.85 -34.38
N LEU A 76 0.61 42.47 -33.46
CA LEU A 76 -0.05 43.78 -33.63
C LEU A 76 -0.62 44.32 -32.30
N THR A 77 -0.50 45.61 -32.15
CA THR A 77 -0.73 46.52 -31.01
C THR A 77 -2.20 46.75 -30.63
N PRO A 78 -2.51 47.33 -29.46
CA PRO A 78 -3.83 47.35 -28.85
C PRO A 78 -4.63 48.61 -29.15
N LEU A 79 -5.96 48.49 -29.12
CA LEU A 79 -6.87 49.64 -29.05
C LEU A 79 -8.16 49.30 -28.29
N ASP A 80 -8.41 50.17 -27.34
CA ASP A 80 -9.60 50.52 -26.55
C ASP A 80 -10.91 49.74 -26.56
N THR A 81 -11.42 49.55 -25.34
CA THR A 81 -12.78 49.22 -24.96
C THR A 81 -13.84 50.22 -25.44
N PRO A 82 -15.11 49.85 -25.72
CA PRO A 82 -16.12 50.08 -24.71
C PRO A 82 -17.21 48.99 -24.56
N SER A 83 -17.81 49.04 -23.40
CA SER A 83 -19.03 48.43 -22.86
C SER A 83 -20.21 48.33 -23.82
N ALA A 84 -20.98 47.21 -23.81
CA ALA A 84 -22.41 47.16 -24.10
C ALA A 84 -23.08 45.85 -23.65
N GLU A 85 -24.32 45.96 -23.28
CA GLU A 85 -25.31 45.09 -22.67
C GLU A 85 -25.76 43.87 -23.50
N PRO A 86 -26.58 42.98 -22.93
CA PRO A 86 -26.87 41.66 -23.50
C PRO A 86 -28.09 41.62 -24.43
N PRO A 87 -28.20 40.68 -25.35
CA PRO A 87 -29.40 40.50 -26.18
C PRO A 87 -30.30 39.35 -25.72
N SER A 88 -31.59 39.55 -25.91
CA SER A 88 -32.71 38.68 -25.62
C SER A 88 -32.86 37.51 -26.60
N PRO A 89 -33.74 36.52 -26.33
CA PRO A 89 -33.76 35.23 -26.96
C PRO A 89 -34.54 35.17 -28.28
N PRO A 90 -34.27 34.20 -29.18
CA PRO A 90 -35.05 34.03 -30.39
C PRO A 90 -36.17 33.01 -30.28
N GLU A 91 -37.17 33.26 -31.12
CA GLU A 91 -38.46 32.65 -31.28
C GLU A 91 -38.46 31.21 -31.81
N THR A 92 -39.52 30.51 -31.46
CA THR A 92 -39.99 29.20 -31.92
C THR A 92 -40.37 29.14 -33.38
N VAL A 93 -40.01 28.04 -34.05
CA VAL A 93 -40.65 27.59 -35.27
C VAL A 93 -40.90 26.09 -35.21
N SER A 94 -42.18 25.71 -35.41
CA SER A 94 -42.71 24.35 -35.42
C SER A 94 -42.64 23.66 -36.78
N PRO A 95 -43.12 22.41 -36.96
CA PRO A 95 -42.38 21.30 -37.56
C PRO A 95 -42.83 20.96 -38.99
N VAL A 96 -42.06 20.18 -39.70
CA VAL A 96 -42.46 19.56 -40.98
C VAL A 96 -42.16 18.05 -40.96
N GLU A 97 -43.11 17.36 -41.51
CA GLU A 97 -43.52 15.97 -41.48
C GLU A 97 -42.54 14.91 -41.99
N THR A 98 -42.70 13.74 -41.42
CA THR A 98 -42.25 12.39 -41.84
C THR A 98 -42.77 11.92 -43.20
N PRO A 99 -42.07 11.00 -43.86
CA PRO A 99 -42.77 9.88 -44.48
C PRO A 99 -42.24 8.47 -44.05
N THR A 100 -43.22 7.60 -43.90
CA THR A 100 -43.17 6.19 -43.51
C THR A 100 -42.89 5.23 -44.68
N PRO A 101 -42.70 3.93 -44.47
CA PRO A 101 -41.73 3.08 -45.16
C PRO A 101 -42.31 2.22 -46.29
N ALA A 102 -41.42 1.58 -47.06
CA ALA A 102 -41.82 0.59 -48.05
C ALA A 102 -41.14 -0.77 -47.76
N GLN A 103 -41.94 -1.76 -47.96
CA GLN A 103 -41.87 -3.14 -47.58
C GLN A 103 -40.84 -4.00 -48.34
N THR A 104 -40.41 -5.07 -47.68
CA THR A 104 -39.78 -6.33 -48.14
C THR A 104 -40.49 -7.01 -49.32
N PRO A 105 -39.78 -7.89 -50.03
CA PRO A 105 -40.30 -9.27 -50.11
C PRO A 105 -39.25 -10.36 -49.87
N SER A 106 -39.86 -11.49 -49.50
CA SER A 106 -39.38 -12.77 -48.93
C SER A 106 -38.91 -13.79 -50.00
N ALA A 107 -37.95 -14.60 -49.54
CA ALA A 107 -37.80 -16.05 -49.74
C ALA A 107 -37.70 -16.74 -51.10
N ALA A 108 -36.74 -17.60 -51.22
CA ALA A 108 -36.87 -19.05 -51.37
C ALA A 108 -35.55 -19.75 -51.72
N ASP A 109 -35.22 -20.69 -50.84
CA ASP A 109 -34.74 -22.05 -51.07
C ASP A 109 -34.05 -22.49 -52.36
N THR A 110 -32.88 -23.19 -52.25
CA THR A 110 -32.75 -24.65 -52.40
C THR A 110 -31.27 -25.10 -52.48
N SER A 111 -30.93 -26.03 -51.55
CA SER A 111 -30.20 -27.30 -51.66
C SER A 111 -28.89 -27.47 -52.42
N THR A 112 -27.88 -27.85 -51.68
CA THR A 112 -26.83 -28.91 -51.77
C THR A 112 -26.76 -29.81 -52.98
N PRO A 113 -25.73 -30.72 -53.14
CA PRO A 113 -24.32 -30.74 -52.78
C PRO A 113 -23.37 -31.31 -53.89
N VAL A 114 -22.10 -31.64 -53.55
CA VAL A 114 -21.31 -32.77 -54.09
C VAL A 114 -19.88 -32.48 -54.57
N LYS A 115 -18.98 -33.10 -53.86
CA LYS A 115 -17.74 -33.86 -54.15
C LYS A 115 -16.44 -33.21 -54.61
N ASN A 116 -15.44 -33.53 -53.76
CA ASN A 116 -14.04 -33.82 -54.10
C ASN A 116 -13.82 -34.83 -55.22
N PRO A 117 -12.69 -34.82 -55.93
CA PRO A 117 -11.61 -35.74 -55.57
C PRO A 117 -10.17 -35.19 -55.79
N ALA A 118 -9.27 -35.49 -54.86
CA ALA A 118 -8.15 -36.44 -54.85
C ALA A 118 -6.99 -36.21 -55.82
N ALA A 119 -5.86 -36.02 -55.22
CA ALA A 119 -4.49 -36.60 -55.40
C ALA A 119 -3.85 -36.70 -56.79
N SER A 120 -2.62 -36.28 -56.88
CA SER A 120 -1.44 -37.07 -57.19
C SER A 120 -0.17 -36.25 -57.44
N GLU A 121 0.88 -36.70 -56.76
CA GLU A 121 2.22 -37.06 -57.19
C GLU A 121 3.23 -35.99 -57.49
N ALA A 122 4.36 -36.15 -56.76
CA ALA A 122 5.69 -35.62 -57.02
C ALA A 122 6.35 -36.31 -58.23
N PRO A 123 7.47 -35.81 -58.82
CA PRO A 123 8.77 -36.31 -58.44
C PRO A 123 9.91 -35.26 -58.51
N ASP A 124 10.81 -35.35 -57.63
CA ASP A 124 12.22 -35.87 -57.63
C ASP A 124 13.32 -35.06 -58.34
N SER A 125 14.42 -34.94 -57.61
CA SER A 125 15.85 -34.89 -57.90
C SER A 125 16.45 -33.60 -58.54
N ALA A 126 17.47 -33.01 -58.06
CA ALA A 126 18.84 -33.43 -57.91
C ALA A 126 19.83 -32.27 -57.62
N GLN A 127 20.82 -32.60 -56.79
CA GLN A 127 22.22 -32.21 -56.76
C GLN A 127 22.64 -30.75 -56.46
N GLY A 128 23.45 -30.73 -55.40
CA GLY A 128 24.31 -29.61 -55.04
C GLY A 128 25.57 -29.49 -55.95
N PRO A 129 26.47 -28.56 -55.65
CA PRO A 129 27.64 -28.91 -54.87
C PRO A 129 28.28 -27.84 -53.97
N THR A 130 29.03 -28.39 -53.00
CA THR A 130 30.33 -28.00 -52.45
C THR A 130 30.58 -26.65 -51.78
N SER A 131 31.03 -26.81 -50.55
CA SER A 131 31.84 -25.87 -49.72
C SER A 131 33.18 -25.53 -50.29
N PRO A 132 33.83 -24.47 -49.83
CA PRO A 132 35.16 -24.70 -49.23
C PRO A 132 35.40 -23.97 -47.86
N GLN A 133 36.01 -24.74 -47.02
CA GLN A 133 37.02 -24.59 -45.99
C GLN A 133 37.46 -23.20 -45.49
N ALA A 134 37.64 -23.19 -44.16
CA ALA A 134 38.32 -22.19 -43.32
C ALA A 134 39.83 -22.15 -43.49
N PRO A 135 40.49 -21.11 -43.01
CA PRO A 135 41.85 -21.29 -42.44
C PRO A 135 41.96 -20.81 -40.98
N VAL A 136 42.38 -21.68 -40.18
CA VAL A 136 43.49 -21.84 -39.21
C VAL A 136 44.01 -20.56 -38.51
N SER A 137 43.97 -20.65 -37.17
CA SER A 137 44.69 -19.82 -36.18
C SER A 137 46.20 -19.88 -36.28
N PRO A 138 46.90 -18.96 -35.65
CA PRO A 138 48.12 -19.36 -34.97
C PRO A 138 48.17 -19.05 -33.46
N GLN A 139 48.89 -19.93 -32.82
CA GLN A 139 49.15 -20.14 -31.40
C GLN A 139 50.03 -19.06 -30.73
N ARG A 140 49.86 -19.06 -29.40
CA ARG A 140 50.67 -18.57 -28.28
C ARG A 140 52.18 -18.70 -28.41
N PRO A 141 52.96 -17.95 -27.59
CA PRO A 141 53.79 -18.68 -26.63
C PRO A 141 53.70 -18.20 -25.18
N SER A 142 53.81 -19.22 -24.34
CA SER A 142 53.93 -19.23 -22.90
C SER A 142 55.36 -18.88 -22.46
N SER A 143 55.54 -18.25 -21.30
CA SER A 143 56.70 -18.51 -20.45
C SER A 143 56.41 -18.29 -18.98
N SER A 144 56.68 -19.33 -18.27
CA SER A 144 56.71 -19.58 -16.84
C SER A 144 57.83 -18.83 -16.10
N ARG A 145 57.60 -18.51 -14.82
CA ARG A 145 58.45 -18.91 -13.67
C ARG A 145 58.01 -18.27 -12.36
N THR A 146 57.73 -19.11 -11.42
CA THR A 146 57.83 -18.98 -9.96
C THR A 146 59.21 -19.54 -9.55
N PRO A 147 59.70 -19.52 -8.29
CA PRO A 147 59.32 -18.90 -7.00
C PRO A 147 60.52 -18.32 -6.21
N SER A 148 60.31 -17.77 -4.99
CA SER A 148 61.07 -17.94 -3.76
C SER A 148 60.63 -16.95 -2.69
N GLN A 149 60.14 -17.40 -1.62
CA GLN A 149 60.61 -17.70 -0.26
C GLN A 149 61.22 -16.53 0.51
N SER A 150 60.63 -16.40 1.72
CA SER A 150 60.95 -15.62 2.91
C SER A 150 62.39 -15.75 3.41
N PRO A 151 62.94 -14.98 4.39
CA PRO A 151 62.61 -15.22 5.82
C PRO A 151 62.64 -13.99 6.79
N LEU A 152 61.91 -14.10 7.85
CA LEU A 152 62.12 -14.03 9.31
C LEU A 152 63.09 -13.01 9.96
N GLN A 153 62.62 -12.56 11.09
CA GLN A 153 63.24 -12.17 12.40
C GLN A 153 63.09 -10.67 12.71
N SER A 154 62.85 -10.18 13.90
CA SER A 154 62.64 -10.72 15.28
C SER A 154 62.32 -9.55 16.19
N THR A 155 61.62 -9.84 17.23
CA THR A 155 61.30 -9.03 18.44
C THR A 155 62.56 -8.49 19.17
N PRO A 156 62.45 -7.51 20.11
CA PRO A 156 62.12 -7.91 21.45
C PRO A 156 61.21 -6.96 22.30
N ALA A 157 60.64 -7.59 23.30
CA ALA A 157 59.83 -7.05 24.40
C ALA A 157 60.68 -6.36 25.49
N VAL A 158 60.07 -5.47 26.24
CA VAL A 158 60.37 -5.25 27.67
C VAL A 158 59.09 -4.87 28.44
N SER A 159 58.95 -5.62 29.49
CA SER A 159 58.00 -5.69 30.54
C SER A 159 58.06 -4.56 31.59
N SER A 160 56.95 -4.38 32.33
CA SER A 160 56.84 -4.40 33.82
C SER A 160 55.46 -3.84 34.22
N SER A 161 54.59 -4.64 34.76
CA SER A 161 54.37 -5.15 36.13
C SER A 161 53.97 -4.08 37.14
N LYS A 162 52.76 -4.22 37.73
CA LYS A 162 52.40 -4.52 39.13
C LYS A 162 50.97 -4.08 39.35
N GLN A 163 50.13 -4.89 39.77
CA GLN A 163 49.75 -5.70 40.97
C GLN A 163 48.43 -5.18 41.56
N SER A 164 47.51 -6.10 41.60
CA SER A 164 46.31 -6.10 42.47
C SER A 164 46.67 -6.33 43.96
N PRO A 165 45.77 -6.13 44.89
CA PRO A 165 45.21 -7.25 45.64
C PRO A 165 43.69 -7.14 45.83
N ALA A 166 42.96 -8.26 45.70
CA ALA A 166 42.52 -9.37 46.56
C ALA A 166 41.51 -8.95 47.63
N ALA A 167 40.32 -9.36 47.53
CA ALA A 167 39.49 -10.52 47.87
C ALA A 167 39.00 -10.60 49.32
N ALA A 168 37.69 -10.56 49.50
CA ALA A 168 36.72 -11.37 50.22
C ALA A 168 36.87 -11.50 51.79
N PRO A 169 35.87 -11.99 52.60
CA PRO A 169 34.80 -12.93 52.27
C PRO A 169 33.42 -12.74 52.97
N VAL A 170 32.44 -13.34 52.37
CA VAL A 170 31.27 -14.16 52.81
C VAL A 170 30.89 -14.22 54.27
N SER A 171 29.63 -14.08 54.59
CA SER A 171 28.97 -14.82 55.66
C SER A 171 27.47 -15.00 55.43
N SER A 172 27.01 -16.17 55.70
CA SER A 172 25.79 -16.88 55.39
C SER A 172 24.69 -16.76 56.43
N ILE A 173 23.42 -16.73 55.96
CA ILE A 173 22.17 -17.45 56.35
C ILE A 173 21.79 -17.59 57.83
N PRO A 174 20.50 -17.57 58.29
CA PRO A 174 19.51 -18.55 57.85
C PRO A 174 18.05 -18.10 57.74
N ALA A 175 17.30 -18.96 57.02
CA ALA A 175 15.85 -18.95 56.87
C ALA A 175 15.11 -19.37 58.14
N THR A 176 13.91 -18.85 58.33
CA THR A 176 12.86 -19.55 59.08
C THR A 176 11.49 -19.33 58.44
N SER A 177 10.87 -20.46 58.22
CA SER A 177 9.47 -20.64 57.81
C SER A 177 8.48 -20.32 58.93
N SER A 178 7.31 -19.84 58.61
CA SER A 178 6.06 -20.39 59.13
C SER A 178 4.80 -19.84 58.49
N ALA A 179 3.82 -20.70 58.44
CA ALA A 179 2.61 -20.74 57.67
C ALA A 179 1.46 -19.86 58.17
N ALA A 180 0.56 -19.61 57.22
CA ALA A 180 -0.90 -19.59 57.25
C ALA A 180 -1.65 -18.82 58.35
N THR A 181 -2.55 -17.93 57.97
CA THR A 181 -3.98 -18.01 58.25
C THR A 181 -4.73 -16.85 57.58
N ALA A 182 -5.74 -17.16 56.79
CA ALA A 182 -6.87 -16.26 56.55
C ALA A 182 -7.80 -16.35 57.75
N PRO A 183 -8.62 -15.38 58.14
CA PRO A 183 -9.84 -15.07 57.41
C PRO A 183 -10.39 -13.65 57.60
N SER A 184 -11.55 -13.41 56.97
CA SER A 184 -12.72 -12.64 57.42
C SER A 184 -13.09 -11.40 56.66
N THR A 185 -14.11 -11.58 55.88
CA THR A 185 -15.14 -10.67 55.41
C THR A 185 -15.57 -9.63 56.43
N LEU A 186 -15.63 -8.35 56.04
CA LEU A 186 -16.43 -7.36 56.72
C LEU A 186 -17.26 -6.56 55.70
N THR A 187 -18.56 -6.79 55.76
CA THR A 187 -19.65 -6.07 55.08
C THR A 187 -19.90 -4.75 55.81
N TYR A 188 -19.92 -3.66 55.09
CA TYR A 188 -20.52 -2.40 55.58
C TYR A 188 -21.69 -1.96 54.73
N THR A 189 -22.82 -1.86 55.45
CA THR A 189 -24.11 -1.33 55.02
C THR A 189 -24.07 0.19 55.04
N LEU A 190 -24.51 0.86 53.94
CA LEU A 190 -24.75 2.30 53.91
C LEU A 190 -26.24 2.59 54.15
N THR A 191 -26.54 3.40 55.14
CA THR A 191 -27.83 4.07 55.32
C THR A 191 -27.71 5.55 55.01
N PRO A 192 -28.77 6.21 54.46
CA PRO A 192 -28.68 7.56 53.94
C PRO A 192 -28.97 8.64 54.99
N ALA A 193 -28.33 9.81 54.84
CA ALA A 193 -28.70 11.00 55.61
C ALA A 193 -29.04 12.17 54.68
N SER A 194 -30.03 12.88 55.11
CA SER A 194 -30.87 13.90 54.50
C SER A 194 -30.21 15.25 54.23
N SER A 195 -30.65 15.86 53.12
CA SER A 195 -30.95 17.25 52.77
C SER A 195 -30.41 18.44 53.60
N GLN A 196 -29.81 19.40 52.95
CA GLN A 196 -30.14 20.84 53.12
C GLN A 196 -29.85 21.62 51.82
N SER A 197 -30.64 22.67 51.65
CA SER A 197 -31.00 23.43 50.46
C SER A 197 -30.16 24.67 50.16
N SER A 198 -29.98 24.93 48.83
CA SER A 198 -30.07 26.16 48.04
C SER A 198 -28.93 27.21 48.02
N PRO A 199 -28.72 28.03 46.97
CA PRO A 199 -29.71 28.51 45.99
C PRO A 199 -29.30 28.47 44.49
N SER A 200 -30.33 28.54 43.69
CA SER A 200 -30.50 28.60 42.25
C SER A 200 -29.55 29.46 41.42
N SER A 201 -29.12 28.88 40.29
CA SER A 201 -28.96 29.58 39.05
C SER A 201 -29.67 28.79 37.96
N GLN A 202 -30.40 29.50 37.13
CA GLN A 202 -31.34 28.93 36.16
C GLN A 202 -30.61 28.15 35.08
N VAL A 203 -30.87 26.85 34.97
CA VAL A 203 -30.53 26.02 33.83
C VAL A 203 -31.79 25.93 32.97
N GLN A 204 -31.70 26.45 31.76
CA GLN A 204 -32.74 26.27 30.73
C GLN A 204 -32.91 24.78 30.48
N LYS A 205 -34.09 24.29 30.65
CA LYS A 205 -34.55 22.98 30.27
C LYS A 205 -34.46 22.85 28.76
N PHE A 206 -33.52 22.04 28.28
CA PHE A 206 -33.60 21.51 26.94
C PHE A 206 -34.70 20.44 26.91
N THR A 207 -35.73 20.75 26.18
CA THR A 207 -36.78 19.80 25.78
C THR A 207 -36.16 18.73 24.93
N THR A 208 -36.25 17.48 25.36
CA THR A 208 -35.95 16.31 24.56
C THR A 208 -36.79 16.33 23.29
N LEU A 209 -36.12 16.46 22.15
CA LEU A 209 -36.72 16.24 20.83
C LEU A 209 -37.16 14.77 20.72
N PRO A 210 -38.28 14.49 20.09
CA PRO A 210 -38.73 13.11 19.91
C PRO A 210 -37.67 12.37 19.04
N LYS A 211 -37.28 11.19 19.54
CA LYS A 211 -36.43 10.24 18.81
C LYS A 211 -37.07 10.00 17.44
N PRO A 212 -36.34 10.15 16.32
CA PRO A 212 -36.84 9.74 15.01
C PRO A 212 -37.30 8.29 15.11
N ALA A 213 -38.47 7.98 14.62
CA ALA A 213 -38.92 6.60 14.48
C ALA A 213 -37.99 5.90 13.50
N SER A 214 -37.07 5.08 14.02
CA SER A 214 -36.26 4.20 13.21
C SER A 214 -37.17 3.08 12.71
N ASN A 215 -37.64 3.18 11.51
CA ASN A 215 -38.12 2.05 10.75
C ASN A 215 -36.90 1.33 10.17
N SER A 216 -35.98 0.91 11.02
CA SER A 216 -35.00 -0.10 10.65
C SER A 216 -35.73 -1.43 10.53
N PRO A 217 -35.68 -2.13 9.41
CA PRO A 217 -36.20 -3.47 9.33
C PRO A 217 -35.48 -4.31 10.39
N THR A 218 -36.24 -4.98 11.23
CA THR A 218 -35.73 -5.92 12.23
C THR A 218 -35.17 -7.10 11.46
N PHE A 219 -33.87 -7.09 11.21
CA PHE A 219 -33.18 -8.20 10.57
C PHE A 219 -33.05 -9.34 11.57
N VAL A 220 -33.64 -10.48 11.23
CA VAL A 220 -33.42 -11.74 11.95
C VAL A 220 -32.07 -12.27 11.51
N PRO A 221 -31.09 -12.52 12.39
CA PRO A 221 -29.79 -13.03 11.99
C PRO A 221 -29.98 -14.30 11.17
N ALA A 222 -29.53 -14.27 9.94
CA ALA A 222 -29.55 -15.46 9.09
C ALA A 222 -28.50 -16.43 9.59
N SER A 223 -28.88 -17.48 10.26
CA SER A 223 -28.02 -18.65 10.54
C SER A 223 -27.75 -19.49 9.28
N LYS A 224 -27.77 -18.89 8.10
CA LYS A 224 -27.47 -19.57 6.86
C LYS A 224 -25.97 -19.53 6.60
N THR A 225 -25.31 -20.68 6.64
CA THR A 225 -24.04 -20.89 5.94
C THR A 225 -24.32 -20.82 4.44
N CYS A 226 -24.01 -19.68 3.83
CA CYS A 226 -24.07 -19.52 2.39
C CYS A 226 -22.98 -20.38 1.73
N ALA A 227 -23.41 -21.46 1.05
CA ALA A 227 -22.55 -22.28 0.21
C ALA A 227 -22.84 -22.00 -1.28
N PRO A 228 -21.89 -22.24 -2.19
CA PRO A 228 -22.16 -22.14 -3.62
C PRO A 228 -23.38 -22.98 -4.02
N ASN A 229 -24.34 -22.38 -4.72
CA ASN A 229 -25.52 -23.08 -5.23
C ASN A 229 -25.24 -23.69 -6.62
N GLY A 230 -24.32 -23.09 -7.39
CA GLY A 230 -23.87 -23.54 -8.69
C GLY A 230 -22.56 -24.32 -8.60
N GLN A 231 -22.35 -25.27 -9.51
CA GLN A 231 -21.03 -25.85 -9.73
C GLN A 231 -20.26 -24.87 -10.61
N ALA A 232 -19.09 -24.40 -10.14
CA ALA A 232 -18.17 -23.70 -11.02
C ALA A 232 -17.96 -24.50 -12.30
N SER A 233 -18.22 -23.92 -13.45
CA SER A 233 -17.95 -24.54 -14.73
C SER A 233 -16.47 -24.87 -14.82
N ARG A 234 -16.12 -26.16 -15.01
CA ARG A 234 -14.69 -26.55 -15.06
C ARG A 234 -13.96 -25.74 -16.11
N GLY A 235 -13.03 -24.92 -15.68
CA GLY A 235 -12.16 -24.13 -16.55
C GLY A 235 -12.61 -22.70 -16.87
N VAL A 236 -13.84 -22.31 -16.53
CA VAL A 236 -14.32 -20.93 -16.74
C VAL A 236 -14.50 -20.25 -15.38
N PHE A 237 -13.82 -19.16 -15.18
CA PHE A 237 -13.97 -18.33 -14.00
C PHE A 237 -15.20 -17.42 -14.17
N TRP A 238 -15.96 -17.19 -13.10
CA TRP A 238 -17.21 -16.43 -13.16
C TRP A 238 -17.05 -15.02 -13.73
N LEU A 239 -15.89 -14.39 -13.53
CA LEU A 239 -15.59 -13.05 -14.02
C LEU A 239 -15.76 -12.97 -15.55
N ASP A 240 -15.29 -13.99 -16.29
CA ASP A 240 -15.40 -14.03 -17.75
C ASP A 240 -16.84 -14.30 -18.27
N GLN A 241 -17.77 -14.57 -17.35
CA GLN A 241 -19.19 -14.79 -17.65
C GLN A 241 -20.05 -13.54 -17.42
N GLN A 242 -19.47 -12.47 -16.88
CA GLN A 242 -20.20 -11.25 -16.59
C GLN A 242 -20.40 -10.38 -17.82
N ASP A 243 -21.47 -9.60 -17.84
CA ASP A 243 -21.68 -8.56 -18.83
C ASP A 243 -20.94 -7.28 -18.41
N HIS A 244 -19.73 -7.11 -18.93
CA HIS A 244 -18.90 -5.93 -18.69
C HIS A 244 -19.35 -4.72 -19.53
N LYS A 245 -20.30 -4.86 -20.46
CA LYS A 245 -20.74 -3.83 -21.41
C LYS A 245 -22.18 -3.39 -21.22
N GLY A 246 -23.02 -4.17 -20.53
CA GLY A 246 -24.45 -3.88 -20.35
C GLY A 246 -24.66 -2.42 -19.96
N GLN A 247 -25.63 -1.72 -20.35
CA GLN A 247 -25.97 -0.32 -20.06
C GLN A 247 -24.78 0.65 -19.77
N GLY A 248 -23.61 0.39 -20.39
CA GLY A 248 -22.39 1.15 -20.12
C GLY A 248 -21.44 0.53 -19.09
N ALA A 249 -21.73 -0.67 -18.59
CA ALA A 249 -20.77 -1.43 -17.76
C ALA A 249 -19.45 -1.64 -18.50
N GLY A 250 -18.35 -1.59 -17.77
CA GLY A 250 -17.01 -1.74 -18.34
C GLY A 250 -16.46 -0.49 -19.01
N LEU A 251 -17.17 0.63 -18.96
CA LEU A 251 -16.74 1.92 -19.49
C LEU A 251 -16.43 2.87 -18.32
N ALA A 252 -15.45 3.73 -18.51
CA ALA A 252 -15.17 4.80 -17.56
C ALA A 252 -16.23 5.91 -17.72
N PRO A 253 -17.11 6.16 -16.75
CA PRO A 253 -18.28 7.02 -16.95
C PRO A 253 -17.96 8.50 -17.13
N TYR A 254 -16.74 8.91 -16.83
CA TYR A 254 -16.24 10.29 -16.95
C TYR A 254 -15.16 10.45 -18.01
N ILE A 255 -14.86 9.41 -18.77
CA ILE A 255 -14.13 9.54 -20.03
C ILE A 255 -15.14 10.03 -21.06
N SER A 256 -15.39 11.32 -21.04
CA SER A 256 -16.23 12.09 -21.92
C SER A 256 -16.80 11.28 -23.11
N GLU A 257 -18.03 10.90 -23.12
CA GLU A 257 -18.75 10.47 -24.32
C GLU A 257 -18.08 9.38 -25.19
N ASP A 258 -16.81 9.00 -24.94
CA ASP A 258 -16.12 7.93 -25.62
C ASP A 258 -16.45 6.58 -24.98
N ASN A 259 -17.51 5.98 -25.47
CA ASN A 259 -17.96 4.65 -25.05
C ASN A 259 -17.06 3.51 -25.58
N SER A 260 -15.91 3.84 -26.18
CA SER A 260 -15.02 2.84 -26.79
C SER A 260 -13.92 2.33 -25.84
N TYR A 261 -13.64 3.03 -24.74
CA TYR A 261 -12.59 2.62 -23.80
C TYR A 261 -12.94 1.32 -23.05
N PRO A 262 -12.16 0.23 -23.23
CA PRO A 262 -12.43 -1.02 -22.55
C PRO A 262 -11.76 -1.03 -21.17
N VAL A 263 -12.53 -1.07 -20.08
CA VAL A 263 -11.99 -1.29 -18.72
C VAL A 263 -11.61 -2.75 -18.55
N TYR A 264 -12.56 -3.66 -18.71
CA TYR A 264 -12.31 -5.11 -18.69
C TYR A 264 -11.76 -5.59 -20.03
N ARG A 265 -10.75 -6.44 -20.00
CA ARG A 265 -10.02 -6.92 -21.18
C ARG A 265 -9.66 -8.39 -21.05
N ASN A 266 -10.48 -9.25 -21.66
CA ASN A 266 -10.05 -10.64 -21.84
C ASN A 266 -8.99 -10.68 -22.96
N VAL A 267 -7.78 -11.13 -22.63
CA VAL A 267 -6.64 -11.14 -23.56
C VAL A 267 -6.86 -11.94 -24.83
N MET A 268 -7.78 -12.90 -24.79
CA MET A 268 -8.14 -13.72 -25.97
C MET A 268 -8.76 -12.87 -27.08
N HIS A 269 -9.38 -11.74 -26.74
CA HIS A 269 -9.91 -10.78 -27.72
C HIS A 269 -8.84 -9.99 -28.48
N TYR A 270 -7.57 -10.10 -28.05
CA TYR A 270 -6.40 -9.44 -28.64
C TYR A 270 -5.52 -10.39 -29.45
N ASN A 271 -6.07 -11.55 -29.86
CA ASN A 271 -5.36 -12.61 -30.58
C ASN A 271 -4.16 -13.16 -29.82
N VAL A 272 -4.26 -13.24 -28.52
CA VAL A 272 -3.25 -13.88 -27.65
C VAL A 272 -3.49 -15.39 -27.67
N ALA A 273 -2.45 -16.20 -27.91
CA ALA A 273 -2.50 -17.63 -27.72
C ALA A 273 -2.08 -18.00 -26.30
N ASN A 274 -2.80 -18.95 -25.69
CA ASN A 274 -2.55 -19.45 -24.32
C ASN A 274 -2.12 -20.93 -24.28
N ASP A 275 -1.55 -21.42 -25.38
CA ASP A 275 -1.09 -22.81 -25.57
C ASP A 275 0.42 -23.00 -25.34
N GLY A 276 1.13 -21.96 -24.94
CA GLY A 276 2.59 -21.96 -24.72
C GLY A 276 3.40 -21.84 -25.99
N THR A 277 2.81 -21.53 -27.12
CA THR A 277 3.50 -21.40 -28.40
C THR A 277 3.61 -19.95 -28.86
N GLY A 278 4.71 -19.64 -29.58
CA GLY A 278 4.94 -18.32 -30.15
C GLY A 278 5.19 -17.24 -29.10
N ASP A 279 5.61 -16.07 -29.56
CA ASP A 279 5.80 -14.90 -28.70
C ASP A 279 4.50 -14.09 -28.62
N GLN A 280 3.94 -14.02 -27.42
CA GLN A 280 2.68 -13.31 -27.16
C GLN A 280 2.88 -11.88 -26.63
N THR A 281 4.13 -11.43 -26.46
CA THR A 281 4.44 -10.15 -25.83
C THR A 281 3.69 -8.99 -26.47
N ALA A 282 3.72 -8.86 -27.80
CA ALA A 282 3.08 -7.75 -28.50
C ALA A 282 1.55 -7.73 -28.36
N ASN A 283 0.92 -8.92 -28.38
CA ASN A 283 -0.54 -9.04 -28.24
C ASN A 283 -1.01 -8.76 -26.81
N LEU A 284 -0.27 -9.25 -25.80
CA LEU A 284 -0.54 -8.94 -24.39
C LEU A 284 -0.32 -7.44 -24.10
N GLN A 285 0.77 -6.87 -24.65
CA GLN A 285 1.03 -5.44 -24.50
C GLN A 285 -0.08 -4.59 -25.11
N LYS A 286 -0.62 -5.03 -26.26
CA LYS A 286 -1.78 -4.37 -26.88
C LYS A 286 -3.02 -4.43 -25.98
N ALA A 287 -3.27 -5.54 -25.27
CA ALA A 287 -4.38 -5.63 -24.33
C ALA A 287 -4.21 -4.66 -23.15
N ILE A 288 -2.98 -4.49 -22.64
CA ILE A 288 -2.68 -3.54 -21.56
C ILE A 288 -2.86 -2.10 -22.03
N ASP A 289 -2.39 -1.77 -23.25
CA ASP A 289 -2.28 -0.40 -23.76
C ASP A 289 -3.54 0.11 -24.48
N ASP A 290 -4.54 -0.73 -24.74
CA ASP A 290 -5.70 -0.39 -25.56
C ASP A 290 -6.49 0.79 -24.98
N THR A 291 -6.76 1.79 -25.81
CA THR A 291 -7.60 2.96 -25.47
C THR A 291 -8.98 2.91 -26.12
N GLY A 292 -9.29 1.84 -26.88
CA GLY A 292 -10.50 1.74 -27.67
C GLY A 292 -10.49 2.60 -28.95
N ALA A 293 -9.95 3.82 -28.86
CA ALA A 293 -9.86 4.77 -29.98
C ALA A 293 -8.52 4.68 -30.74
N GLY A 294 -7.62 3.77 -30.33
CA GLY A 294 -6.25 3.64 -30.83
C GLY A 294 -5.25 4.48 -30.03
N GLY A 295 -3.98 4.14 -30.16
CA GLY A 295 -2.90 4.66 -29.31
C GLY A 295 -2.64 3.80 -28.09
N SER A 296 -1.85 4.29 -27.15
CA SER A 296 -1.49 3.57 -25.92
C SER A 296 -1.95 4.37 -24.71
N ARG A 297 -2.32 3.66 -23.64
CA ARG A 297 -2.50 4.26 -22.31
C ARG A 297 -1.21 4.96 -21.91
N LYS A 298 -1.32 6.12 -21.31
CA LYS A 298 -0.19 6.88 -20.79
C LYS A 298 -0.18 6.84 -19.28
N GLY A 299 0.94 7.14 -18.66
CA GLY A 299 1.17 7.09 -17.23
C GLY A 299 0.21 7.90 -16.37
N ASN A 300 -0.57 8.80 -16.90
CA ASN A 300 -1.59 9.57 -16.18
C ASN A 300 -2.96 8.95 -16.41
N GLY A 301 -3.86 9.06 -15.43
CA GLY A 301 -5.22 8.58 -15.56
C GLY A 301 -5.49 7.28 -14.83
N VAL A 302 -4.94 7.13 -13.63
CA VAL A 302 -5.15 5.97 -12.73
C VAL A 302 -6.61 5.69 -12.50
N THR A 303 -7.39 6.73 -12.15
CA THR A 303 -8.82 6.59 -11.85
C THR A 303 -9.70 6.79 -13.07
N ARG A 304 -9.16 7.44 -14.10
CA ARG A 304 -9.87 7.74 -15.34
C ARG A 304 -9.79 6.60 -16.35
N PHE A 305 -8.65 5.93 -16.43
CA PHE A 305 -8.35 4.91 -17.43
C PHE A 305 -7.79 3.61 -16.83
N PRO A 306 -8.45 3.02 -15.80
CA PRO A 306 -8.01 1.74 -15.26
C PRO A 306 -8.15 0.64 -16.31
N ALA A 307 -7.36 -0.44 -16.16
CA ALA A 307 -7.43 -1.59 -17.05
C ALA A 307 -7.40 -2.89 -16.26
N GLU A 308 -8.51 -3.60 -16.22
CA GLU A 308 -8.59 -4.94 -15.68
C GLU A 308 -8.35 -5.96 -16.80
N VAL A 309 -7.14 -6.52 -16.82
CA VAL A 309 -6.64 -7.42 -17.85
C VAL A 309 -6.75 -8.86 -17.35
N TYR A 310 -7.76 -9.56 -17.83
CA TYR A 310 -8.04 -10.95 -17.46
C TYR A 310 -7.28 -11.93 -18.37
N LEU A 311 -6.57 -12.85 -17.74
CA LEU A 311 -5.87 -13.95 -18.39
C LEU A 311 -6.61 -15.27 -18.10
N PRO A 312 -7.34 -15.84 -19.06
CA PRO A 312 -7.82 -17.21 -18.95
C PRO A 312 -6.69 -18.21 -18.69
N SER A 313 -7.03 -19.37 -18.15
CA SER A 313 -6.07 -20.46 -17.92
C SER A 313 -5.28 -20.81 -19.16
N GLY A 314 -3.99 -21.06 -19.02
CA GLY A 314 -3.11 -21.45 -20.13
C GLY A 314 -1.67 -20.97 -19.92
N VAL A 315 -0.84 -21.10 -20.94
CA VAL A 315 0.57 -20.68 -20.94
C VAL A 315 0.78 -19.59 -21.97
N TYR A 316 1.23 -18.44 -21.51
CA TYR A 316 1.48 -17.25 -22.32
C TYR A 316 3.00 -17.05 -22.45
N GLN A 317 3.58 -17.48 -23.57
CA GLN A 317 5.03 -17.41 -23.78
C GLN A 317 5.44 -16.00 -24.23
N LEU A 318 6.46 -15.43 -23.57
CA LEU A 318 6.99 -14.09 -23.87
C LEU A 318 8.39 -14.17 -24.44
N GLY A 319 8.65 -13.44 -25.51
CA GLY A 319 9.97 -13.25 -26.12
C GLY A 319 10.69 -12.02 -25.61
N SER A 320 9.97 -11.07 -25.01
CA SER A 320 10.49 -9.82 -24.46
C SER A 320 9.66 -9.34 -23.25
N THR A 321 10.16 -8.30 -22.57
CA THR A 321 9.54 -7.78 -21.35
C THR A 321 8.12 -7.24 -21.59
N LEU A 322 7.16 -7.73 -20.81
CA LEU A 322 5.83 -7.15 -20.69
C LEU A 322 5.89 -5.96 -19.75
N LYS A 323 5.31 -4.81 -20.15
CA LYS A 323 5.35 -3.56 -19.37
C LYS A 323 3.96 -3.18 -18.92
N LEU A 324 3.81 -2.91 -17.62
CA LEU A 324 2.56 -2.43 -17.08
C LEU A 324 2.53 -0.89 -17.08
N THR A 325 1.35 -0.35 -17.29
CA THR A 325 1.03 1.07 -17.15
C THR A 325 0.29 1.27 -15.83
N VAL A 326 0.45 2.41 -15.19
CA VAL A 326 -0.25 2.74 -13.94
C VAL A 326 -1.76 2.47 -14.03
N GLY A 327 -2.36 1.99 -12.94
CA GLY A 327 -3.78 1.57 -12.93
C GLY A 327 -4.06 0.27 -13.70
N THR A 328 -3.06 -0.58 -13.95
CA THR A 328 -3.24 -1.91 -14.54
C THR A 328 -3.47 -2.96 -13.46
N ILE A 329 -4.52 -3.73 -13.62
CA ILE A 329 -4.91 -4.85 -12.77
C ILE A 329 -4.82 -6.13 -13.59
N ILE A 330 -3.86 -7.00 -13.29
CA ILE A 330 -3.71 -8.31 -13.93
C ILE A 330 -4.45 -9.34 -13.08
N VAL A 331 -5.42 -10.01 -13.68
CA VAL A 331 -6.24 -11.03 -13.02
C VAL A 331 -6.16 -12.36 -13.76
N GLY A 332 -5.68 -13.39 -13.09
CA GLY A 332 -5.73 -14.76 -13.60
C GLY A 332 -6.95 -15.54 -13.10
N ASN A 333 -7.27 -16.63 -13.78
CA ASN A 333 -8.27 -17.61 -13.32
C ASN A 333 -7.74 -18.32 -12.05
N PRO A 334 -8.34 -18.12 -10.86
CA PRO A 334 -7.82 -18.72 -9.63
C PRO A 334 -7.90 -20.24 -9.57
N ASN A 335 -8.83 -20.85 -10.31
CA ASN A 335 -9.03 -22.31 -10.33
C ASN A 335 -7.93 -23.05 -11.10
N ASN A 336 -7.29 -22.38 -12.05
CA ASN A 336 -6.16 -22.87 -12.80
C ASN A 336 -5.36 -21.66 -13.29
N PRO A 337 -4.46 -21.11 -12.44
CA PRO A 337 -3.76 -19.86 -12.71
C PRO A 337 -2.98 -19.89 -14.03
N PRO A 338 -3.11 -18.84 -14.86
CA PRO A 338 -2.35 -18.72 -16.10
C PRO A 338 -0.87 -18.57 -15.82
N VAL A 339 -0.05 -19.09 -16.73
CA VAL A 339 1.42 -19.03 -16.66
C VAL A 339 1.94 -18.02 -17.66
N ILE A 340 2.54 -16.93 -17.19
CA ILE A 340 3.33 -16.00 -17.99
C ILE A 340 4.77 -16.54 -18.01
N LYS A 341 5.21 -17.04 -19.17
CA LYS A 341 6.43 -17.81 -19.29
C LYS A 341 7.49 -17.15 -20.20
N ALA A 342 8.70 -17.01 -19.69
CA ALA A 342 9.84 -16.59 -20.52
C ALA A 342 10.17 -17.65 -21.57
N SER A 343 10.36 -17.25 -22.83
CA SER A 343 10.86 -18.17 -23.87
C SER A 343 12.33 -18.54 -23.63
N PRO A 344 12.84 -19.65 -24.14
CA PRO A 344 14.27 -20.00 -24.03
C PRO A 344 15.21 -18.95 -24.62
N SER A 345 14.74 -18.17 -25.57
CA SER A 345 15.49 -17.08 -26.22
C SER A 345 15.29 -15.72 -25.56
N PHE A 346 14.54 -15.65 -24.45
CA PHE A 346 14.31 -14.39 -23.74
C PHE A 346 15.63 -13.74 -23.31
N ARG A 347 15.78 -12.42 -23.51
CA ARG A 347 17.01 -11.67 -23.19
C ARG A 347 16.71 -10.34 -22.48
N GLY A 348 15.48 -10.10 -22.04
CA GLY A 348 15.13 -8.95 -21.22
C GLY A 348 15.65 -9.11 -19.79
N GLN A 349 15.87 -8.01 -19.09
CA GLN A 349 16.21 -8.01 -17.67
C GLN A 349 15.04 -8.48 -16.81
N PHE A 350 13.81 -8.10 -17.16
CA PHE A 350 12.58 -8.42 -16.46
C PHE A 350 11.63 -9.19 -17.36
N LEU A 351 10.99 -10.26 -16.85
CA LEU A 351 9.90 -10.89 -17.56
C LEU A 351 8.68 -9.95 -17.58
N VAL A 352 8.33 -9.41 -16.41
CA VAL A 352 7.31 -8.37 -16.26
C VAL A 352 7.93 -7.15 -15.58
N LEU A 353 7.75 -5.98 -16.17
CA LEU A 353 8.10 -4.69 -15.59
C LEU A 353 6.83 -4.10 -14.97
N GLY A 354 6.75 -4.10 -13.65
CA GLY A 354 5.54 -3.82 -12.88
C GLY A 354 5.32 -2.35 -12.57
N TYR A 355 6.27 -1.45 -12.81
CA TYR A 355 6.04 -0.03 -12.62
C TYR A 355 6.04 0.74 -13.95
N ASP A 356 5.29 1.83 -14.00
CA ASP A 356 5.15 2.64 -15.21
C ASP A 356 6.29 3.66 -15.34
N LYS A 357 7.24 3.37 -16.21
CA LYS A 357 8.38 4.28 -16.46
C LYS A 357 7.99 5.65 -17.03
N ASN A 358 6.77 5.79 -17.55
CA ASN A 358 6.29 7.07 -18.09
C ASN A 358 5.69 7.95 -16.99
N ASN A 359 5.48 7.40 -15.80
CA ASN A 359 4.87 8.08 -14.64
C ASN A 359 5.92 8.60 -13.63
N GLY A 360 7.15 8.81 -14.04
CA GLY A 360 8.21 9.39 -13.24
C GLY A 360 8.96 8.36 -12.40
N ASN A 361 8.52 8.08 -11.19
CA ASN A 361 9.17 7.19 -10.22
C ASN A 361 8.21 6.10 -9.69
N PRO A 362 8.73 5.09 -8.99
CA PRO A 362 7.93 4.02 -8.40
C PRO A 362 6.85 4.52 -7.41
N GLU A 363 7.14 5.57 -6.65
CA GLU A 363 6.25 6.16 -5.64
C GLU A 363 5.00 6.83 -6.25
N THR A 364 4.94 7.00 -7.57
CA THR A 364 3.75 7.50 -8.30
C THR A 364 3.02 6.42 -9.09
N SER A 365 3.46 5.16 -9.01
CA SER A 365 2.83 4.02 -9.68
C SER A 365 1.72 3.41 -8.83
N PHE A 366 0.63 4.17 -8.64
CA PHE A 366 -0.50 3.78 -7.80
C PHE A 366 -1.43 2.73 -8.44
N MET A 367 -2.16 1.99 -7.61
CA MET A 367 -3.28 1.12 -7.98
C MET A 367 -2.89 0.05 -9.02
N MET A 368 -1.67 -0.49 -8.88
CA MET A 368 -1.16 -1.59 -9.67
C MET A 368 -1.44 -2.91 -8.95
N VAL A 369 -2.14 -3.85 -9.58
CA VAL A 369 -2.48 -5.13 -8.95
C VAL A 369 -2.11 -6.29 -9.86
N MET A 370 -1.57 -7.36 -9.26
CA MET A 370 -1.40 -8.65 -9.93
C MET A 370 -1.90 -9.76 -9.02
N LYS A 371 -2.85 -10.57 -9.50
CA LYS A 371 -3.43 -11.65 -8.70
C LYS A 371 -3.73 -12.91 -9.50
N ASN A 372 -3.56 -14.08 -8.85
CA ASN A 372 -3.87 -15.40 -9.40
C ASN A 372 -3.07 -15.74 -10.66
N VAL A 373 -1.78 -15.45 -10.74
CA VAL A 373 -0.91 -15.73 -11.89
C VAL A 373 0.38 -16.43 -11.49
N ILE A 374 0.98 -17.16 -12.43
CA ILE A 374 2.27 -17.82 -12.31
C ILE A 374 3.26 -17.13 -13.25
N LEU A 375 4.40 -16.71 -12.74
CA LEU A 375 5.53 -16.17 -13.50
C LEU A 375 6.61 -17.25 -13.60
N ASP A 376 6.97 -17.66 -14.80
CA ASP A 376 7.85 -18.81 -15.03
C ASP A 376 9.07 -18.42 -15.89
N THR A 377 10.25 -18.47 -15.27
CA THR A 377 11.53 -18.26 -15.96
C THR A 377 12.34 -19.53 -16.18
N THR A 378 11.76 -20.72 -15.88
CA THR A 378 12.46 -22.01 -15.92
C THR A 378 13.00 -22.40 -17.29
N SER A 379 12.50 -21.82 -18.37
CA SER A 379 12.98 -22.07 -19.75
C SER A 379 14.22 -21.27 -20.11
N VAL A 380 14.59 -20.27 -19.32
CA VAL A 380 15.83 -19.48 -19.51
C VAL A 380 16.97 -20.20 -18.80
N ASP A 381 18.17 -20.19 -19.38
CA ASP A 381 19.36 -20.79 -18.76
C ASP A 381 19.61 -20.16 -17.36
N ALA A 382 19.87 -20.99 -16.36
CA ALA A 382 20.02 -20.57 -14.97
C ALA A 382 21.09 -19.49 -14.74
N HIS A 383 22.08 -19.37 -15.63
CA HIS A 383 23.16 -18.39 -15.53
C HIS A 383 22.90 -17.09 -16.33
N VAL A 384 21.79 -17.00 -17.02
CA VAL A 384 21.32 -15.74 -17.63
C VAL A 384 20.57 -14.95 -16.58
N ALA A 385 21.06 -13.76 -16.24
CA ALA A 385 20.40 -12.91 -15.27
C ALA A 385 19.02 -12.45 -15.77
N ILE A 386 17.99 -12.80 -15.03
CA ILE A 386 16.60 -12.40 -15.27
C ILE A 386 15.86 -12.26 -13.94
N THR A 387 15.02 -11.25 -13.83
CA THR A 387 14.06 -11.08 -12.75
C THR A 387 12.67 -11.38 -13.27
N ALA A 388 11.90 -12.23 -12.58
CA ALA A 388 10.56 -12.58 -13.03
C ALA A 388 9.60 -11.37 -12.94
N LEU A 389 9.67 -10.58 -11.87
CA LEU A 389 8.85 -9.39 -11.69
C LEU A 389 9.67 -8.26 -11.05
N GLN A 390 9.72 -7.12 -11.71
CA GLN A 390 10.10 -5.87 -11.06
C GLN A 390 8.81 -5.19 -10.58
N TRP A 391 8.73 -4.86 -9.28
CA TRP A 391 7.50 -4.37 -8.63
C TRP A 391 7.76 -3.13 -7.78
N GLY A 392 8.17 -2.04 -8.42
CA GLY A 392 8.34 -0.72 -7.81
C GLY A 392 7.03 0.06 -7.95
N VAL A 393 6.14 -0.03 -6.95
CA VAL A 393 4.79 0.54 -7.01
C VAL A 393 4.44 1.27 -5.71
N ALA A 394 3.39 2.10 -5.76
CA ALA A 394 2.91 2.92 -4.67
C ALA A 394 1.69 2.29 -3.95
N GLN A 395 1.05 3.06 -3.08
CA GLN A 395 -0.13 2.66 -2.31
C GLN A 395 -1.31 2.27 -3.23
N GLY A 396 -2.26 1.52 -2.68
CA GLY A 396 -3.35 0.96 -3.46
C GLY A 396 -2.93 -0.14 -4.44
N SER A 397 -1.65 -0.54 -4.39
CA SER A 397 -1.10 -1.62 -5.21
C SER A 397 -0.93 -2.90 -4.40
N GLY A 398 -0.88 -4.05 -5.07
CA GLY A 398 -0.71 -5.31 -4.35
C GLY A 398 -0.39 -6.51 -5.24
N LEU A 399 0.31 -7.46 -4.64
CA LEU A 399 0.48 -8.83 -5.16
C LEU A 399 -0.31 -9.78 -4.28
N THR A 400 -1.19 -10.59 -4.88
CA THR A 400 -1.99 -11.56 -4.13
C THR A 400 -2.07 -12.89 -4.88
N ASN A 401 -1.74 -14.01 -4.21
CA ASN A 401 -1.77 -15.34 -4.80
C ASN A 401 -0.97 -15.42 -6.12
N VAL A 402 0.26 -14.91 -6.09
CA VAL A 402 1.22 -14.97 -7.21
C VAL A 402 2.24 -16.07 -6.93
N GLU A 403 2.57 -16.83 -7.96
CA GLU A 403 3.61 -17.87 -7.89
C GLU A 403 4.76 -17.56 -8.85
N VAL A 404 6.00 -17.69 -8.39
CA VAL A 404 7.20 -17.50 -9.20
C VAL A 404 7.95 -18.81 -9.30
N ARG A 405 8.27 -19.24 -10.52
CA ARG A 405 9.04 -20.45 -10.81
C ARG A 405 10.35 -20.11 -11.51
N MET A 406 11.45 -20.52 -10.93
CA MET A 406 12.79 -20.31 -11.45
C MET A 406 13.56 -21.63 -11.50
N PRO A 407 14.67 -21.74 -12.28
CA PRO A 407 15.53 -22.90 -12.22
C PRO A 407 16.06 -23.15 -10.80
N THR A 408 16.11 -24.42 -10.40
CA THR A 408 16.68 -24.83 -9.11
C THR A 408 18.21 -25.01 -9.20
N GLY A 409 18.91 -24.77 -8.09
CA GLY A 409 20.36 -24.88 -8.00
C GLY A 409 21.09 -23.58 -8.31
N PRO A 410 22.43 -23.64 -8.50
CA PRO A 410 23.22 -22.43 -8.74
C PRO A 410 22.79 -21.67 -9.99
N GLY A 411 22.61 -20.38 -9.88
CA GLY A 411 22.14 -19.53 -10.98
C GLY A 411 22.15 -18.05 -10.62
N THR A 412 21.46 -17.25 -11.43
CA THR A 412 21.38 -15.80 -11.29
C THR A 412 19.95 -15.24 -11.37
N HIS A 413 18.94 -16.13 -11.42
CA HIS A 413 17.56 -15.69 -11.49
C HIS A 413 17.09 -15.07 -10.17
N THR A 414 16.35 -13.98 -10.27
CA THR A 414 15.65 -13.31 -9.17
C THR A 414 14.14 -13.43 -9.36
N GLY A 415 13.43 -13.72 -8.27
CA GLY A 415 11.99 -13.83 -8.32
C GLY A 415 11.33 -12.46 -8.45
N ILE A 416 11.30 -11.69 -7.39
CA ILE A 416 10.66 -10.36 -7.35
C ILE A 416 11.69 -9.33 -6.89
N ASP A 417 11.78 -8.23 -7.62
CA ASP A 417 12.56 -7.05 -7.26
C ASP A 417 11.59 -5.91 -6.91
N ILE A 418 11.44 -5.65 -5.61
CA ILE A 418 10.64 -4.54 -5.08
C ILE A 418 11.58 -3.37 -4.85
N ASN A 419 12.02 -2.79 -5.97
CA ASN A 419 12.99 -1.72 -5.99
C ASN A 419 12.27 -0.37 -5.87
N ALA A 420 12.47 0.30 -4.74
CA ALA A 420 11.80 1.55 -4.37
C ALA A 420 10.27 1.42 -4.29
N GLY A 421 9.55 2.53 -4.19
CA GLY A 421 8.11 2.57 -4.07
C GLY A 421 7.63 2.63 -2.61
N SER A 422 6.33 2.73 -2.46
CA SER A 422 5.63 2.89 -1.18
C SER A 422 4.44 1.94 -1.02
N THR A 423 4.51 0.74 -1.64
CA THR A 423 3.47 -0.28 -1.48
C THR A 423 3.39 -0.76 -0.03
N ILE A 424 2.19 -1.15 0.40
CA ILE A 424 1.91 -1.50 1.80
C ILE A 424 1.68 -3.00 2.03
N ALA A 425 1.37 -3.77 0.99
CA ALA A 425 1.09 -5.19 1.12
C ALA A 425 1.55 -6.05 -0.06
N VAL A 426 2.16 -7.19 0.26
CA VAL A 426 2.44 -8.32 -0.65
C VAL A 426 1.99 -9.59 0.07
N THR A 427 1.00 -10.30 -0.49
CA THR A 427 0.30 -11.34 0.26
C THR A 427 0.17 -12.65 -0.51
N ASP A 428 0.32 -13.76 0.22
CA ASP A 428 0.06 -15.11 -0.29
C ASP A 428 0.88 -15.47 -1.56
N VAL A 429 2.19 -15.16 -1.55
CA VAL A 429 3.11 -15.37 -2.68
C VAL A 429 3.97 -16.60 -2.46
N ARG A 430 4.20 -17.38 -3.53
CA ARG A 430 5.05 -18.57 -3.52
C ARG A 430 6.22 -18.40 -4.50
N ILE A 431 7.43 -18.72 -4.09
CA ILE A 431 8.64 -18.56 -4.88
C ILE A 431 9.46 -19.84 -4.85
N PHE A 432 9.73 -20.40 -6.02
CA PHE A 432 10.43 -21.66 -6.19
C PHE A 432 11.71 -21.49 -7.00
N GLY A 433 12.84 -21.97 -6.47
CA GLY A 433 14.15 -21.92 -7.12
C GLY A 433 14.76 -20.51 -7.15
N GLY A 434 15.78 -20.35 -7.99
CA GLY A 434 16.50 -19.08 -8.19
C GLY A 434 17.60 -18.79 -7.19
N ALA A 435 18.41 -17.80 -7.52
CA ALA A 435 19.47 -17.31 -6.64
C ALA A 435 18.89 -16.43 -5.51
N THR A 436 17.91 -15.57 -5.85
CA THR A 436 17.26 -14.67 -4.90
C THR A 436 15.74 -14.73 -5.08
N GLY A 437 15.02 -14.87 -3.97
CA GLY A 437 13.55 -14.89 -3.99
C GLY A 437 12.97 -13.49 -4.15
N ILE A 438 13.15 -12.63 -3.14
CA ILE A 438 12.72 -11.23 -3.15
C ILE A 438 13.95 -10.35 -2.86
N ILE A 439 14.14 -9.31 -3.65
CA ILE A 439 14.98 -8.16 -3.31
C ILE A 439 14.02 -7.04 -2.89
N ASN A 440 14.23 -6.47 -1.70
CA ASN A 440 13.42 -5.36 -1.21
C ASN A 440 14.27 -4.12 -0.95
N SER A 441 13.86 -3.00 -1.53
CA SER A 441 14.27 -1.65 -1.16
C SER A 441 13.07 -0.68 -1.11
N ASN A 442 11.86 -1.20 -1.00
CA ASN A 442 10.64 -0.43 -0.78
C ASN A 442 10.67 0.24 0.60
N GLN A 443 10.07 1.41 0.71
CA GLN A 443 10.09 2.22 1.94
C GLN A 443 9.54 1.46 3.15
N GLN A 444 8.38 0.84 3.01
CA GLN A 444 7.70 0.06 4.05
C GLN A 444 6.79 -0.98 3.40
N VAL A 445 6.73 -2.19 3.96
CA VAL A 445 5.83 -3.21 3.42
C VAL A 445 5.54 -4.33 4.42
N ASN A 446 4.31 -4.82 4.41
CA ASN A 446 3.91 -6.07 5.07
C ASN A 446 3.89 -7.20 4.04
N PHE A 447 4.77 -8.16 4.22
CA PHE A 447 4.77 -9.43 3.51
C PHE A 447 4.03 -10.47 4.34
N LYS A 448 2.87 -10.93 3.85
CA LYS A 448 2.04 -11.93 4.55
C LYS A 448 2.04 -13.28 3.81
N ASN A 449 2.33 -14.36 4.53
CA ASN A 449 2.29 -15.73 4.03
C ASN A 449 3.13 -15.95 2.76
N ILE A 450 4.40 -15.57 2.81
CA ILE A 450 5.32 -15.79 1.69
C ILE A 450 6.01 -17.14 1.84
N HIS A 451 5.91 -17.99 0.83
CA HIS A 451 6.56 -19.29 0.82
C HIS A 451 7.75 -19.31 -0.14
N PHE A 452 8.93 -19.53 0.36
CA PHE A 452 10.17 -19.72 -0.39
C PHE A 452 10.59 -21.18 -0.34
N SER A 453 10.85 -21.80 -1.49
CA SER A 453 11.30 -23.19 -1.55
C SER A 453 12.48 -23.34 -2.52
N ALA A 454 13.56 -23.94 -2.05
CA ALA A 454 14.79 -24.20 -2.78
C ALA A 454 15.45 -22.94 -3.39
N VAL A 455 15.41 -21.82 -2.67
CA VAL A 455 15.96 -20.51 -3.08
C VAL A 455 17.35 -20.31 -2.44
N GLY A 456 18.27 -19.72 -3.15
CA GLY A 456 19.61 -19.41 -2.63
C GLY A 456 19.55 -18.44 -1.43
N THR A 457 19.06 -17.23 -1.64
CA THR A 457 18.70 -16.25 -0.61
C THR A 457 17.22 -15.94 -0.76
N ALA A 458 16.40 -16.29 0.23
CA ALA A 458 14.96 -16.15 0.09
C ALA A 458 14.53 -14.68 0.09
N PHE A 459 15.01 -13.87 1.04
CA PHE A 459 14.72 -12.45 1.14
C PHE A 459 16.01 -11.65 1.29
N SER A 460 16.29 -10.75 0.37
CA SER A 460 17.41 -9.80 0.39
C SER A 460 16.90 -8.41 0.72
N ALA A 461 17.22 -7.93 1.92
CA ALA A 461 16.86 -6.62 2.41
C ALA A 461 17.88 -5.58 1.92
N ALA A 462 17.72 -5.10 0.70
CA ALA A 462 18.63 -4.16 0.06
C ALA A 462 18.44 -2.71 0.56
N GLY A 463 17.23 -2.37 1.02
CA GLY A 463 16.89 -1.05 1.54
C GLY A 463 15.51 -1.04 2.19
N GLY A 464 15.04 0.19 2.53
CA GLY A 464 13.76 0.43 3.17
C GLY A 464 13.88 0.81 4.64
N TRP A 465 12.77 1.21 5.24
CA TRP A 465 12.79 1.74 6.60
C TRP A 465 12.22 0.75 7.61
N THR A 466 11.15 0.06 7.25
CA THR A 466 10.51 -0.93 8.12
C THR A 466 9.81 -2.03 7.31
N VAL A 467 10.09 -3.29 7.60
CA VAL A 467 9.56 -4.47 6.90
C VAL A 467 9.02 -5.49 7.89
N LEU A 468 7.81 -5.99 7.62
CA LEU A 468 7.22 -7.12 8.33
C LEU A 468 7.17 -8.35 7.42
N LEU A 469 7.78 -9.45 7.86
CA LEU A 469 7.60 -10.79 7.30
C LEU A 469 6.71 -11.59 8.26
N GLN A 470 5.41 -11.66 7.97
CA GLN A 470 4.43 -12.40 8.77
C GLN A 470 4.08 -13.74 8.13
N GLY A 471 4.26 -14.82 8.86
CA GLY A 471 3.89 -16.16 8.38
C GLY A 471 4.79 -16.67 7.24
N ALA A 472 6.01 -16.17 7.13
CA ALA A 472 6.94 -16.61 6.10
C ALA A 472 7.37 -18.07 6.32
N THR A 473 7.46 -18.84 5.24
CA THR A 473 7.99 -20.20 5.23
C THR A 473 9.25 -20.25 4.35
N PHE A 474 10.36 -20.68 4.94
CA PHE A 474 11.63 -20.87 4.27
C PHE A 474 11.94 -22.37 4.23
N GLU A 475 11.77 -23.00 3.07
CA GLU A 475 11.95 -24.42 2.86
C GLU A 475 13.18 -24.69 2.00
N SER A 476 14.17 -25.36 2.53
CA SER A 476 15.40 -25.72 1.81
C SER A 476 16.12 -24.52 1.17
N CYS A 477 16.07 -23.35 1.83
CA CYS A 477 16.73 -22.14 1.38
C CYS A 477 18.18 -22.09 1.89
N GLY A 478 19.07 -21.46 1.11
CA GLY A 478 20.47 -21.26 1.54
C GLY A 478 20.56 -20.27 2.70
N THR A 479 19.93 -19.13 2.56
CA THR A 479 19.75 -18.10 3.61
C THR A 479 18.31 -17.62 3.57
N ALA A 480 17.64 -17.52 4.73
CA ALA A 480 16.26 -17.04 4.74
C ALA A 480 16.21 -15.53 4.56
N VAL A 481 16.92 -14.75 5.37
CA VAL A 481 16.96 -13.29 5.26
C VAL A 481 18.40 -12.80 5.25
N ASN A 482 18.75 -11.97 4.28
CA ASN A 482 20.04 -11.29 4.19
C ASN A 482 19.85 -9.77 4.29
N MET A 483 20.34 -9.17 5.38
CA MET A 483 20.35 -7.73 5.62
C MET A 483 21.76 -7.21 5.99
N THR A 484 22.80 -7.84 5.43
CA THR A 484 24.22 -7.48 5.67
C THR A 484 24.60 -6.16 5.02
N GLY A 485 23.80 -5.65 4.06
CA GLY A 485 24.06 -4.39 3.35
C GLY A 485 23.78 -3.12 4.17
N ASN A 486 23.24 -3.24 5.39
CA ASN A 486 22.86 -2.11 6.25
C ASN A 486 21.86 -1.11 5.61
N GLY A 487 21.17 -1.52 4.55
CA GLY A 487 20.21 -0.67 3.83
C GLY A 487 18.81 -0.64 4.45
N LEU A 488 18.40 -1.73 5.13
CA LEU A 488 17.11 -1.82 5.78
C LEU A 488 17.21 -1.32 7.23
N GLY A 489 16.32 -0.40 7.64
CA GLY A 489 16.21 0.07 9.01
C GLY A 489 15.86 -1.07 9.96
N SER A 490 14.68 -1.64 9.79
CA SER A 490 14.13 -2.65 10.70
C SER A 490 13.39 -3.78 10.00
N LEU A 491 13.54 -4.98 10.56
CA LEU A 491 12.79 -6.18 10.19
C LEU A 491 12.05 -6.76 11.39
N VAL A 492 10.80 -7.16 11.19
CA VAL A 492 10.10 -8.08 12.10
C VAL A 492 9.84 -9.40 11.37
N LEU A 493 10.36 -10.51 11.90
CA LEU A 493 10.07 -11.86 11.44
C LEU A 493 9.07 -12.49 12.41
N LEU A 494 7.79 -12.55 12.01
CA LEU A 494 6.66 -12.91 12.88
C LEU A 494 6.01 -14.21 12.42
N ASP A 495 5.68 -15.11 13.38
CA ASP A 495 4.90 -16.33 13.13
C ASP A 495 5.45 -17.24 12.00
N SER A 496 6.76 -17.23 11.81
CA SER A 496 7.43 -17.80 10.65
C SER A 496 8.01 -19.20 10.89
N THR A 497 8.37 -19.89 9.81
CA THR A 497 8.89 -21.25 9.87
C THR A 497 10.09 -21.40 8.93
N SER A 498 11.16 -22.01 9.42
CA SER A 498 12.37 -22.35 8.64
C SER A 498 12.58 -23.86 8.66
N ILE A 499 12.51 -24.51 7.50
CA ILE A 499 12.52 -25.95 7.30
C ILE A 499 13.76 -26.33 6.47
N ASN A 500 14.63 -27.15 7.01
CA ASN A 500 15.82 -27.64 6.31
C ASN A 500 16.62 -26.52 5.60
N SER A 501 16.58 -25.31 6.14
CA SER A 501 17.24 -24.13 5.56
C SER A 501 18.55 -23.82 6.28
N GLY A 502 19.38 -22.98 5.67
CA GLY A 502 20.62 -22.47 6.26
C GLY A 502 20.36 -21.43 7.34
N THR A 503 21.21 -20.42 7.43
CA THR A 503 21.06 -19.32 8.39
C THR A 503 19.75 -18.56 8.16
N VAL A 504 18.99 -18.29 9.27
CA VAL A 504 17.72 -17.58 9.15
C VAL A 504 17.97 -16.09 8.91
N ILE A 505 18.81 -15.42 9.69
CA ILE A 505 19.13 -13.99 9.49
C ILE A 505 20.65 -13.80 9.40
N LEU A 506 21.11 -13.28 8.27
CA LEU A 506 22.42 -12.65 8.14
C LEU A 506 22.23 -11.13 8.24
N PHE A 507 22.98 -10.44 9.10
CA PHE A 507 22.75 -9.02 9.34
C PHE A 507 24.03 -8.22 9.59
N HIS A 508 23.98 -6.90 9.41
CA HIS A 508 25.02 -5.98 9.84
C HIS A 508 24.82 -5.63 11.32
N ASP A 509 25.88 -5.77 12.14
CA ASP A 509 25.84 -5.37 13.56
C ASP A 509 26.05 -3.87 13.70
N SER A 510 24.95 -3.11 13.70
CA SER A 510 24.96 -1.65 13.84
C SER A 510 24.96 -1.14 15.27
N SER A 511 25.11 -2.04 16.28
CA SER A 511 25.06 -1.65 17.70
C SER A 511 26.18 -0.65 18.12
N HIS A 512 27.20 -0.52 17.29
CA HIS A 512 28.34 0.36 17.51
C HIS A 512 28.45 1.47 16.45
N ASP A 513 27.50 1.55 15.53
CA ASP A 513 27.52 2.57 14.50
C ASP A 513 27.21 3.95 15.08
N ASN A 514 27.98 4.95 14.67
CA ASN A 514 27.73 6.33 15.03
C ASN A 514 26.74 6.94 14.07
N GLY A 515 25.51 7.14 14.52
CA GLY A 515 24.44 7.78 13.73
C GLY A 515 23.40 6.77 13.26
N ASN A 516 23.45 6.32 12.01
CA ASN A 516 22.43 5.42 11.46
C ASN A 516 22.58 3.97 11.97
N GLN A 517 21.67 3.55 12.85
CA GLN A 517 21.64 2.20 13.44
C GLN A 517 20.61 1.32 12.70
N ASN A 518 20.81 1.07 11.42
CA ASN A 518 19.98 0.16 10.62
C ASN A 518 20.28 -1.32 10.91
N SER A 519 19.64 -2.22 10.18
CA SER A 519 19.73 -3.68 10.34
C SER A 519 19.26 -4.18 11.72
N GLN A 520 18.32 -3.46 12.34
CA GLN A 520 17.68 -3.91 13.57
C GLN A 520 16.62 -4.97 13.25
N PHE A 521 16.38 -5.92 14.16
CA PHE A 521 15.34 -6.91 13.93
C PHE A 521 14.73 -7.48 15.22
N ILE A 522 13.49 -7.97 15.08
CA ILE A 522 12.82 -8.86 16.02
C ILE A 522 12.45 -10.16 15.32
N ILE A 523 12.72 -11.27 15.98
CA ILE A 523 12.15 -12.57 15.66
C ILE A 523 11.09 -12.86 16.73
N GLU A 524 9.86 -13.16 16.34
CA GLU A 524 8.79 -13.56 17.24
C GLU A 524 8.05 -14.78 16.70
N ASN A 525 7.95 -15.82 17.52
CA ASN A 525 7.30 -17.08 17.22
C ASN A 525 7.85 -17.76 15.95
N LEU A 526 9.15 -18.02 15.93
CA LEU A 526 9.83 -18.74 14.86
C LEU A 526 9.97 -20.23 15.21
N SER A 527 9.52 -21.10 14.32
CA SER A 527 9.87 -22.52 14.31
C SER A 527 11.06 -22.78 13.38
N HIS A 528 12.07 -23.56 13.85
CA HIS A 528 13.28 -23.85 13.09
C HIS A 528 13.74 -25.29 13.30
N ASP A 529 13.93 -26.06 12.25
CA ASP A 529 14.26 -27.48 12.33
C ASP A 529 15.70 -27.83 11.90
N SER A 530 16.53 -26.82 11.62
CA SER A 530 17.89 -26.99 11.13
C SER A 530 18.92 -26.86 12.26
N GLN A 531 20.11 -27.41 12.04
CA GLN A 531 21.28 -27.22 12.91
C GLN A 531 22.09 -25.97 12.58
N HIS A 532 21.65 -25.19 11.58
CA HIS A 532 22.27 -23.92 11.24
C HIS A 532 21.90 -22.85 12.27
N PRO A 533 22.77 -21.85 12.50
CA PRO A 533 22.47 -20.77 13.43
C PRO A 533 21.28 -19.92 12.90
N ILE A 534 20.50 -19.38 13.85
CA ILE A 534 19.36 -18.51 13.52
C ILE A 534 19.84 -17.11 13.13
N ALA A 535 20.76 -16.49 13.89
CA ALA A 535 21.29 -15.17 13.56
C ALA A 535 22.82 -15.16 13.52
N VAL A 536 23.37 -14.62 12.43
CA VAL A 536 24.82 -14.48 12.22
C VAL A 536 25.09 -13.06 11.73
N ASP A 537 26.06 -12.39 12.32
CA ASP A 537 26.46 -11.06 11.87
C ASP A 537 27.35 -11.10 10.60
N SER A 538 27.57 -9.95 9.98
CA SER A 538 28.38 -9.80 8.77
C SER A 538 29.86 -10.16 8.96
N ASN A 539 30.35 -10.29 10.21
CA ASN A 539 31.69 -10.75 10.56
C ASN A 539 31.74 -12.28 10.74
N GLY A 540 30.63 -12.98 10.58
CA GLY A 540 30.53 -14.43 10.73
C GLY A 540 30.33 -14.88 12.19
N ALA A 541 30.09 -13.98 13.13
CA ALA A 541 29.86 -14.36 14.51
C ALA A 541 28.39 -14.81 14.71
N THR A 542 28.20 -16.00 15.28
CA THR A 542 26.88 -16.49 15.65
C THR A 542 26.35 -15.69 16.85
N ARG A 543 25.26 -14.96 16.65
CA ARG A 543 24.58 -14.16 17.68
C ARG A 543 23.40 -14.91 18.30
N LEU A 544 22.75 -15.78 17.53
CA LEU A 544 21.73 -16.71 18.00
C LEU A 544 21.98 -18.09 17.37
N GLY A 545 22.29 -19.06 18.20
CA GLY A 545 22.53 -20.44 17.80
C GLY A 545 21.26 -21.16 17.33
N PRO A 546 21.38 -22.43 16.89
CA PRO A 546 20.22 -23.21 16.49
C PRO A 546 19.29 -23.49 17.68
N ALA A 547 18.00 -23.35 17.48
CA ALA A 547 16.96 -23.72 18.46
C ALA A 547 15.70 -24.11 17.67
N SER A 548 14.92 -25.06 18.17
CA SER A 548 13.72 -25.53 17.50
C SER A 548 12.58 -24.50 17.50
N HIS A 549 12.64 -23.58 18.45
CA HIS A 549 11.64 -22.51 18.59
C HIS A 549 12.27 -21.30 19.26
N ILE A 550 11.87 -20.11 18.80
CA ILE A 550 12.17 -18.81 19.40
C ILE A 550 10.85 -18.14 19.75
N ASP A 551 10.61 -17.86 21.02
CA ASP A 551 9.48 -17.04 21.45
C ASP A 551 9.65 -15.60 20.95
N THR A 552 10.64 -14.87 21.49
CA THR A 552 11.00 -13.53 21.00
C THR A 552 12.50 -13.30 21.18
N TYR A 553 13.15 -12.74 20.16
CA TYR A 553 14.54 -12.33 20.21
C TYR A 553 14.70 -10.98 19.53
N ILE A 554 15.35 -10.03 20.20
CA ILE A 554 15.57 -8.67 19.70
C ILE A 554 17.05 -8.36 19.47
N TRP A 555 17.32 -7.64 18.40
CA TRP A 555 18.56 -6.94 18.13
C TRP A 555 18.21 -5.53 17.64
N GLY A 556 18.32 -4.53 18.56
CA GLY A 556 17.89 -3.17 18.21
C GLY A 556 17.56 -2.28 19.40
N SER A 557 17.14 -1.06 19.13
CA SER A 557 16.83 -0.03 20.11
C SER A 557 15.53 -0.34 20.87
N ARG A 558 15.50 -0.03 22.15
CA ARG A 558 14.37 -0.34 23.04
C ARG A 558 14.00 0.85 23.92
N VAL A 559 12.71 1.02 24.19
CA VAL A 559 12.16 2.06 25.09
C VAL A 559 11.25 1.40 26.14
N PRO A 560 11.42 1.69 27.44
CA PRO A 560 12.52 2.40 28.02
C PRO A 560 13.79 1.54 28.04
N GLY A 561 14.91 2.10 27.68
CA GLY A 561 16.18 1.39 27.64
C GLY A 561 17.15 1.95 26.62
N GLN A 562 18.04 1.06 26.19
CA GLN A 562 19.06 1.34 25.19
C GLN A 562 19.04 0.25 24.11
N TYR A 563 20.00 0.28 23.22
CA TYR A 563 20.20 -0.76 22.22
C TYR A 563 20.44 -2.11 22.89
N GLU A 564 19.59 -3.09 22.58
CA GLU A 564 19.71 -4.47 23.08
C GLU A 564 20.38 -5.34 22.01
N ALA A 565 21.61 -5.72 22.25
CA ALA A 565 22.38 -6.56 21.33
C ALA A 565 22.18 -8.05 21.67
N GLY A 566 21.04 -8.60 21.33
CA GLY A 566 20.70 -10.01 21.52
C GLY A 566 20.07 -10.32 22.87
N LYS A 567 18.75 -10.20 22.93
CA LYS A 567 17.97 -10.53 24.13
C LYS A 567 16.75 -11.36 23.78
N SER A 568 16.58 -12.47 24.49
CA SER A 568 15.37 -13.29 24.41
C SER A 568 14.39 -12.92 25.53
N PHE A 569 13.09 -12.92 25.20
CA PHE A 569 11.99 -12.72 26.14
C PHE A 569 10.72 -13.36 25.59
N ILE A 570 9.59 -13.20 26.28
CA ILE A 570 8.29 -13.69 25.83
C ILE A 570 7.37 -12.47 25.61
N THR A 571 6.86 -12.31 24.41
CA THR A 571 5.85 -11.32 24.08
C THR A 571 4.48 -11.78 24.57
N GLN A 572 3.76 -10.91 25.28
CA GLN A 572 2.40 -11.18 25.73
C GLN A 572 1.43 -10.99 24.56
N ARG A 573 0.85 -12.08 24.08
CA ARG A 573 -0.08 -12.10 22.94
C ARG A 573 -1.49 -12.44 23.42
N SER A 574 -2.50 -11.71 22.97
CA SER A 574 -3.90 -12.00 23.30
C SER A 574 -4.41 -13.20 22.51
N GLU A 575 -4.93 -14.21 23.23
CA GLU A 575 -5.55 -15.39 22.60
C GLU A 575 -6.73 -15.01 21.66
N ASN A 576 -7.37 -13.88 21.90
CA ASN A 576 -8.47 -13.39 21.05
C ASN A 576 -8.01 -12.98 19.65
N LEU A 577 -6.71 -12.82 19.43
CA LEU A 577 -6.11 -12.46 18.16
C LEU A 577 -5.46 -13.65 17.44
N LEU A 578 -5.41 -14.82 18.11
CA LEU A 578 -4.63 -15.97 17.64
C LEU A 578 -5.51 -17.09 17.10
N VAL A 579 -5.04 -17.74 16.07
CA VAL A 579 -5.53 -19.03 15.59
C VAL A 579 -4.35 -19.99 15.47
N GLY A 580 -4.39 -21.10 16.17
CA GLY A 580 -3.27 -22.04 16.19
C GLY A 580 -1.97 -21.46 16.75
N GLY A 581 -2.04 -20.51 17.69
CA GLY A 581 -0.88 -19.85 18.31
C GLY A 581 -0.19 -18.81 17.43
N LYS A 582 -0.77 -18.46 16.29
CA LYS A 582 -0.31 -17.41 15.36
C LYS A 582 -1.37 -16.31 15.23
N TYR A 583 -0.98 -15.07 14.97
CA TYR A 583 -1.95 -14.04 14.63
C TYR A 583 -2.77 -14.47 13.42
N PHE A 584 -4.08 -14.27 13.52
CA PHE A 584 -5.00 -14.69 12.47
C PHE A 584 -4.70 -13.95 11.16
N THR A 585 -4.69 -14.71 10.07
CA THR A 585 -4.63 -14.20 8.70
C THR A 585 -5.68 -14.90 7.84
N LYS A 586 -6.18 -14.19 6.85
CA LYS A 586 -7.13 -14.73 5.87
C LYS A 586 -6.72 -14.28 4.46
N ALA A 587 -6.65 -15.22 3.53
CA ALA A 587 -6.42 -14.89 2.13
C ALA A 587 -7.65 -14.18 1.53
N GLN A 588 -7.43 -13.31 0.55
CA GLN A 588 -8.52 -12.70 -0.22
C GLN A 588 -9.37 -13.79 -0.86
N PRO A 589 -10.70 -13.82 -0.65
CA PRO A 589 -11.58 -14.79 -1.28
C PRO A 589 -11.54 -14.68 -2.80
N THR A 590 -11.37 -15.78 -3.51
CA THR A 590 -11.35 -15.79 -4.97
C THR A 590 -12.72 -16.07 -5.58
N TYR A 591 -13.61 -16.68 -4.80
CA TYR A 591 -14.93 -17.17 -5.25
C TYR A 591 -14.85 -18.06 -6.49
N GLY A 592 -13.70 -18.72 -6.71
CA GLY A 592 -13.48 -19.61 -7.84
C GLY A 592 -14.40 -20.85 -7.83
N GLU A 593 -14.94 -21.18 -6.68
CA GLU A 593 -15.90 -22.28 -6.47
C GLU A 593 -17.34 -21.91 -6.84
N TYR A 594 -17.65 -20.63 -7.07
CA TYR A 594 -18.98 -20.16 -7.44
C TYR A 594 -19.19 -20.19 -8.95
N GLY A 595 -20.42 -20.51 -9.38
CA GLY A 595 -20.82 -20.41 -10.79
C GLY A 595 -21.31 -19.01 -11.15
N GLY A 596 -21.41 -18.72 -12.46
CA GLY A 596 -21.93 -17.43 -12.94
C GLY A 596 -23.32 -17.06 -12.40
N ASP A 597 -24.17 -18.08 -12.18
CA ASP A 597 -25.51 -17.88 -11.62
C ASP A 597 -25.53 -17.47 -10.15
N ASP A 598 -24.41 -17.63 -9.43
CA ASP A 598 -24.27 -17.18 -8.04
C ASP A 598 -23.81 -15.72 -7.95
N ILE A 599 -23.44 -15.11 -9.07
CA ILE A 599 -22.94 -13.74 -9.15
C ILE A 599 -24.05 -12.85 -9.70
N VAL A 600 -24.33 -11.76 -8.98
CA VAL A 600 -25.33 -10.76 -9.38
C VAL A 600 -24.62 -9.46 -9.75
N ASN A 601 -24.62 -9.15 -11.04
CA ASN A 601 -24.17 -7.88 -11.57
C ASN A 601 -25.24 -6.82 -11.31
N VAL A 602 -24.92 -5.82 -10.49
CA VAL A 602 -25.90 -4.80 -10.04
C VAL A 602 -26.53 -4.00 -11.19
N LYS A 603 -25.84 -3.86 -12.32
CA LYS A 603 -26.36 -3.12 -13.49
C LYS A 603 -27.37 -3.93 -14.31
N THR A 604 -27.53 -5.24 -14.04
CA THR A 604 -28.40 -6.13 -14.82
C THR A 604 -29.63 -6.60 -14.06
N VAL A 605 -29.84 -6.17 -12.82
CA VAL A 605 -30.95 -6.61 -11.97
C VAL A 605 -32.26 -6.02 -12.46
N SER A 606 -33.20 -6.90 -12.82
CA SER A 606 -34.53 -6.46 -13.26
C SER A 606 -35.32 -5.77 -12.15
N GLY A 607 -35.93 -4.64 -12.47
CA GLY A 607 -36.73 -3.85 -11.53
C GLY A 607 -35.93 -2.86 -10.70
N HIS A 608 -34.60 -2.89 -10.74
CA HIS A 608 -33.72 -1.93 -10.12
C HIS A 608 -32.77 -1.33 -11.15
N VAL A 609 -32.79 0.00 -11.28
CA VAL A 609 -31.94 0.69 -12.25
C VAL A 609 -30.73 1.23 -11.51
N VAL A 610 -29.60 0.56 -11.65
CA VAL A 610 -28.28 1.00 -11.16
C VAL A 610 -27.46 1.43 -12.36
N LYS A 611 -26.95 2.66 -12.33
CA LYS A 611 -26.19 3.19 -13.47
C LYS A 611 -24.68 3.24 -13.23
N GLY A 612 -24.23 3.65 -12.04
CA GLY A 612 -22.81 3.87 -11.81
C GLY A 612 -22.22 4.91 -12.77
N ASP A 613 -22.98 5.95 -13.12
CA ASP A 613 -22.61 6.98 -14.09
C ASP A 613 -22.07 8.27 -13.46
N GLY A 614 -21.87 8.29 -12.13
CA GLY A 614 -21.43 9.45 -11.36
C GLY A 614 -22.44 10.60 -11.29
N ARG A 615 -23.67 10.39 -11.74
CA ARG A 615 -24.72 11.41 -11.80
C ARG A 615 -26.03 10.95 -11.18
N THR A 616 -26.45 9.73 -11.51
CA THR A 616 -27.67 9.12 -11.01
C THR A 616 -27.48 8.73 -9.54
N ASP A 617 -28.49 8.97 -8.73
CA ASP A 617 -28.54 8.46 -7.37
C ASP A 617 -28.90 6.97 -7.38
N ASP A 618 -27.94 6.13 -7.04
CA ASP A 618 -28.06 4.69 -7.04
C ASP A 618 -28.43 4.13 -5.64
N THR A 619 -28.66 4.99 -4.62
CA THR A 619 -28.80 4.61 -3.20
C THR A 619 -29.89 3.56 -2.98
N GLU A 620 -31.13 3.86 -3.41
CA GLU A 620 -32.26 2.96 -3.17
C GLU A 620 -32.12 1.63 -3.87
N ALA A 621 -31.68 1.66 -5.14
CA ALA A 621 -31.51 0.46 -5.94
C ALA A 621 -30.40 -0.44 -5.39
N LEU A 622 -29.26 0.12 -5.00
CA LEU A 622 -28.15 -0.64 -4.41
C LEU A 622 -28.55 -1.23 -3.06
N ASN A 623 -29.21 -0.46 -2.16
CA ASN A 623 -29.67 -0.99 -0.88
C ASN A 623 -30.62 -2.18 -1.05
N ALA A 624 -31.57 -2.10 -2.00
CA ALA A 624 -32.49 -3.20 -2.30
C ALA A 624 -31.78 -4.45 -2.84
N ILE A 625 -30.80 -4.27 -3.73
CA ILE A 625 -30.03 -5.35 -4.32
C ILE A 625 -29.13 -6.02 -3.27
N LEU A 626 -28.44 -5.24 -2.44
CA LEU A 626 -27.55 -5.76 -1.40
C LEU A 626 -28.33 -6.61 -0.39
N LEU A 627 -29.49 -6.11 0.06
CA LEU A 627 -30.35 -6.86 0.97
C LEU A 627 -30.80 -8.18 0.34
N LYS A 628 -31.28 -8.14 -0.89
CA LYS A 628 -31.74 -9.34 -1.59
C LYS A 628 -30.62 -10.35 -1.83
N ASN A 629 -29.44 -9.89 -2.25
CA ASN A 629 -28.30 -10.76 -2.50
C ASN A 629 -27.78 -11.42 -1.21
N ALA A 630 -27.76 -10.69 -0.10
CA ALA A 630 -27.41 -11.24 1.21
C ALA A 630 -28.40 -12.33 1.66
N GLU A 631 -29.72 -12.10 1.48
CA GLU A 631 -30.76 -13.10 1.75
C GLU A 631 -30.63 -14.35 0.87
N ASP A 632 -30.30 -14.18 -0.40
CA ASP A 632 -30.21 -15.27 -1.39
C ASP A 632 -28.83 -15.94 -1.45
N CYS A 633 -27.88 -15.51 -0.61
CA CYS A 633 -26.49 -15.99 -0.63
C CYS A 633 -25.78 -15.76 -1.95
N LYS A 634 -26.05 -14.65 -2.63
CA LYS A 634 -25.42 -14.27 -3.88
C LYS A 634 -24.22 -13.35 -3.64
N ILE A 635 -23.25 -13.41 -4.54
CA ILE A 635 -22.14 -12.48 -4.59
C ILE A 635 -22.57 -11.27 -5.41
N THR A 636 -22.40 -10.09 -4.85
CA THR A 636 -22.71 -8.83 -5.53
C THR A 636 -21.49 -8.38 -6.32
N TYR A 637 -21.59 -8.35 -7.63
CA TYR A 637 -20.57 -7.82 -8.53
C TYR A 637 -20.88 -6.39 -8.93
N ILE A 638 -19.93 -5.50 -8.70
CA ILE A 638 -20.04 -4.07 -8.97
C ILE A 638 -19.14 -3.75 -10.18
N PRO A 639 -19.68 -3.71 -11.42
CA PRO A 639 -18.90 -3.32 -12.60
C PRO A 639 -18.31 -1.94 -12.46
N PHE A 640 -17.22 -1.67 -13.17
CA PHE A 640 -16.58 -0.36 -13.11
C PHE A 640 -17.57 0.78 -13.33
N GLY A 641 -17.48 1.79 -12.46
CA GLY A 641 -18.37 2.95 -12.47
C GLY A 641 -18.25 3.75 -11.19
N VAL A 642 -18.98 4.86 -11.16
CA VAL A 642 -19.14 5.74 -10.00
C VAL A 642 -20.59 5.71 -9.55
N TYR A 643 -20.84 4.99 -8.47
CA TYR A 643 -22.17 4.80 -7.90
C TYR A 643 -22.40 5.87 -6.84
N ARG A 644 -23.18 6.86 -7.20
CA ARG A 644 -23.48 7.99 -6.35
C ARG A 644 -24.53 7.61 -5.32
N VAL A 645 -24.28 7.94 -4.05
CA VAL A 645 -25.24 7.70 -2.95
C VAL A 645 -25.50 8.99 -2.18
N SER A 646 -26.79 9.33 -2.03
CA SER A 646 -27.24 10.54 -1.35
C SER A 646 -27.67 10.32 0.11
N ASP A 647 -27.73 9.07 0.55
CA ASP A 647 -27.95 8.63 1.91
C ASP A 647 -27.10 7.37 2.16
N THR A 648 -27.08 6.89 3.38
CA THR A 648 -26.28 5.72 3.78
C THR A 648 -26.58 4.49 2.92
N LEU A 649 -25.53 3.95 2.30
CA LEU A 649 -25.56 2.62 1.72
C LEU A 649 -25.35 1.61 2.85
N PHE A 650 -26.38 0.85 3.16
CA PHE A 650 -26.32 -0.18 4.20
C PHE A 650 -25.91 -1.52 3.61
N VAL A 651 -24.84 -2.08 4.13
CA VAL A 651 -24.30 -3.40 3.73
C VAL A 651 -24.70 -4.41 4.80
N PRO A 652 -25.75 -5.22 4.59
CA PRO A 652 -26.21 -6.18 5.59
C PRO A 652 -25.25 -7.36 5.75
N VAL A 653 -25.29 -8.01 6.92
CA VAL A 653 -24.61 -9.31 7.09
C VAL A 653 -25.15 -10.33 6.09
N GLY A 654 -24.26 -11.17 5.55
CA GLY A 654 -24.52 -12.05 4.40
C GLY A 654 -23.97 -11.50 3.08
N THR A 655 -23.57 -10.23 3.03
CA THR A 655 -23.04 -9.60 1.82
C THR A 655 -21.63 -10.08 1.49
N ARG A 656 -21.43 -10.45 0.20
CA ARG A 656 -20.14 -10.59 -0.45
C ARG A 656 -20.12 -9.68 -1.66
N MET A 657 -19.18 -8.74 -1.70
CA MET A 657 -19.11 -7.69 -2.73
C MET A 657 -17.75 -7.68 -3.40
N VAL A 658 -17.74 -7.67 -4.73
CA VAL A 658 -16.52 -7.59 -5.55
C VAL A 658 -16.64 -6.45 -6.55
N GLY A 659 -15.68 -5.53 -6.53
CA GLY A 659 -15.58 -4.44 -7.50
C GLY A 659 -14.77 -4.83 -8.74
N GLU A 660 -15.09 -4.24 -9.88
CA GLU A 660 -14.27 -4.27 -11.08
C GLU A 660 -13.43 -3.00 -11.16
N ALA A 661 -12.13 -3.18 -11.30
CA ALA A 661 -11.20 -2.08 -11.57
C ALA A 661 -11.38 -0.86 -10.64
N TRP A 662 -11.57 -1.12 -9.34
CA TRP A 662 -11.81 -0.08 -8.34
C TRP A 662 -13.14 0.66 -8.53
N ALA A 663 -14.21 -0.07 -8.77
CA ALA A 663 -15.57 0.49 -8.78
C ALA A 663 -15.82 1.36 -7.53
N VAL A 664 -16.45 2.51 -7.70
CA VAL A 664 -16.52 3.57 -6.68
C VAL A 664 -17.92 3.73 -6.12
N ILE A 665 -18.07 3.62 -4.80
CA ILE A 665 -19.24 4.15 -4.09
C ILE A 665 -18.88 5.55 -3.61
N SER A 666 -19.63 6.56 -4.05
CA SER A 666 -19.32 7.97 -3.81
C SER A 666 -20.46 8.70 -3.11
N GLY A 667 -20.18 9.29 -1.95
CA GLY A 667 -21.16 10.06 -1.16
C GLY A 667 -21.45 11.43 -1.78
N TYR A 668 -22.71 11.84 -1.75
CA TYR A 668 -23.19 13.14 -2.19
C TYR A 668 -24.40 13.61 -1.35
N GLY A 669 -24.62 14.91 -1.32
CA GLY A 669 -25.88 15.46 -0.83
C GLY A 669 -25.88 15.86 0.64
N ASP A 670 -27.01 16.44 1.04
CA ASP A 670 -27.15 17.17 2.31
C ASP A 670 -27.12 16.25 3.55
N ALA A 671 -27.37 14.96 3.36
CA ALA A 671 -27.33 13.99 4.46
C ALA A 671 -25.95 13.89 5.14
N PHE A 672 -24.89 14.27 4.44
CA PHE A 672 -23.50 14.17 4.87
C PHE A 672 -22.83 15.53 5.16
N LYS A 673 -23.58 16.64 5.22
CA LYS A 673 -23.01 17.99 5.35
C LYS A 673 -22.88 18.52 6.77
N ASP A 674 -23.59 17.94 7.76
CA ASP A 674 -23.52 18.44 9.15
C ASP A 674 -22.43 17.71 9.97
N PRO A 675 -21.28 18.33 10.26
CA PRO A 675 -20.21 17.70 11.04
C PRO A 675 -20.59 17.46 12.51
N ARG A 676 -21.71 18.04 12.99
CA ARG A 676 -22.21 17.79 14.36
C ARG A 676 -23.07 16.55 14.43
N GLN A 677 -23.54 16.04 13.29
CA GLN A 677 -24.33 14.83 13.14
C GLN A 677 -23.74 13.94 12.04
N PRO A 678 -22.51 13.47 12.22
CA PRO A 678 -21.82 12.71 11.17
C PRO A 678 -22.54 11.39 10.87
N ARG A 679 -22.63 11.07 9.57
CA ARG A 679 -23.31 9.88 9.05
C ARG A 679 -22.37 9.05 8.19
N ALA A 680 -22.57 7.74 8.22
CA ALA A 680 -21.84 6.83 7.34
C ALA A 680 -22.32 6.97 5.89
N VAL A 681 -21.38 7.10 4.96
CA VAL A 681 -21.66 6.93 3.52
C VAL A 681 -21.93 5.46 3.24
N VAL A 682 -21.05 4.58 3.74
CA VAL A 682 -21.23 3.13 3.68
C VAL A 682 -21.15 2.56 5.09
N GLN A 683 -22.19 1.83 5.50
CA GLN A 683 -22.31 1.22 6.80
C GLN A 683 -22.36 -0.30 6.69
N LEU A 684 -21.39 -0.97 7.30
CA LEU A 684 -21.27 -2.43 7.33
C LEU A 684 -21.92 -2.99 8.57
N GLY A 685 -23.13 -3.51 8.39
CA GLY A 685 -24.00 -3.99 9.45
C GLY A 685 -24.49 -2.92 10.41
N GLY A 686 -25.46 -3.27 11.24
CA GLY A 686 -25.89 -2.49 12.40
C GLY A 686 -25.10 -2.83 13.66
N PRO A 687 -25.16 -1.98 14.70
CA PRO A 687 -24.54 -2.27 15.99
C PRO A 687 -25.07 -3.58 16.60
N GLY A 688 -24.15 -4.56 16.77
CA GLY A 688 -24.47 -5.88 17.31
C GLY A 688 -24.85 -6.93 16.27
N ASP A 689 -24.82 -6.60 14.98
CA ASP A 689 -25.00 -7.60 13.92
C ASP A 689 -23.80 -8.55 13.91
N VAL A 690 -24.10 -9.84 13.74
CA VAL A 690 -23.10 -10.92 13.67
C VAL A 690 -23.29 -11.74 12.39
N GLY A 691 -22.25 -11.82 11.58
CA GLY A 691 -22.27 -12.60 10.34
C GLY A 691 -21.16 -12.23 9.37
N VAL A 692 -21.29 -12.71 8.14
CA VAL A 692 -20.28 -12.53 7.11
C VAL A 692 -20.52 -11.23 6.33
N ILE A 693 -19.50 -10.41 6.20
CA ILE A 693 -19.43 -9.30 5.23
C ILE A 693 -18.04 -9.35 4.61
N GLU A 694 -17.98 -9.59 3.31
CA GLU A 694 -16.72 -9.63 2.55
C GLU A 694 -16.77 -8.59 1.43
N ILE A 695 -15.81 -7.65 1.44
CA ILE A 695 -15.71 -6.59 0.41
C ILE A 695 -14.30 -6.62 -0.17
N GLN A 696 -14.19 -6.58 -1.49
CA GLN A 696 -12.91 -6.58 -2.14
C GLN A 696 -12.89 -5.76 -3.44
N ASP A 697 -11.71 -5.22 -3.75
CA ASP A 697 -11.43 -4.47 -4.99
C ASP A 697 -12.37 -3.27 -5.20
N MET A 698 -12.74 -2.60 -4.09
CA MET A 698 -13.67 -1.46 -4.09
C MET A 698 -12.97 -0.17 -3.69
N ARG A 699 -13.46 0.94 -4.21
CA ARG A 699 -13.10 2.27 -3.75
C ARG A 699 -14.32 3.00 -3.20
N PHE A 700 -14.13 3.71 -2.09
CA PHE A 700 -15.14 4.53 -1.43
C PHE A 700 -14.67 5.99 -1.43
N ALA A 701 -15.57 6.94 -1.66
CA ALA A 701 -15.15 8.31 -1.87
C ALA A 701 -16.13 9.34 -1.29
N ALA A 702 -15.62 10.53 -1.00
CA ALA A 702 -16.42 11.74 -0.94
C ALA A 702 -16.47 12.36 -2.35
N GLY A 703 -17.64 12.50 -2.95
CA GLY A 703 -17.79 13.05 -4.28
C GLY A 703 -17.83 14.59 -4.33
N GLU A 704 -18.14 15.20 -3.19
CA GLU A 704 -18.16 16.66 -2.97
C GLU A 704 -17.73 16.99 -1.53
N ILE A 705 -17.69 18.26 -1.15
CA ILE A 705 -17.39 18.68 0.23
C ILE A 705 -18.50 18.22 1.18
N LEU A 706 -18.19 17.26 2.05
CA LEU A 706 -19.13 16.57 2.95
C LEU A 706 -18.59 16.52 4.40
N PRO A 707 -18.58 17.64 5.11
CA PRO A 707 -17.97 17.74 6.45
C PRO A 707 -18.57 16.81 7.51
N GLY A 708 -19.74 16.22 7.27
CA GLY A 708 -20.39 15.22 8.13
C GLY A 708 -20.25 13.77 7.65
N ALA A 709 -19.51 13.50 6.57
CA ALA A 709 -19.36 12.15 6.02
C ALA A 709 -18.33 11.32 6.80
N LYS A 710 -18.75 10.23 7.40
CA LYS A 710 -17.91 9.08 7.71
C LYS A 710 -17.92 8.17 6.48
N ILE A 711 -16.82 8.00 5.80
CA ILE A 711 -16.83 7.28 4.51
C ILE A 711 -17.19 5.81 4.75
N LEU A 712 -16.51 5.16 5.70
CA LEU A 712 -16.81 3.79 6.11
C LEU A 712 -17.14 3.73 7.61
N GLU A 713 -18.18 2.97 7.97
CA GLU A 713 -18.49 2.63 9.37
C GLU A 713 -18.72 1.13 9.47
N ILE A 714 -17.94 0.46 10.30
CA ILE A 714 -18.02 -0.98 10.53
C ILE A 714 -18.61 -1.23 11.91
N ASN A 715 -19.81 -1.82 11.94
CA ASN A 715 -20.52 -2.16 13.18
C ASN A 715 -20.62 -3.66 13.42
N ALA A 716 -20.61 -4.44 12.33
CA ALA A 716 -20.78 -5.89 12.39
C ALA A 716 -19.55 -6.59 12.98
N ALA A 717 -19.78 -7.71 13.62
CA ALA A 717 -18.78 -8.66 14.05
C ALA A 717 -18.93 -10.00 13.34
N GLY A 718 -17.83 -10.74 13.18
CA GLY A 718 -17.90 -12.11 12.73
C GLY A 718 -18.28 -13.09 13.84
N ALA A 719 -18.90 -14.21 13.49
CA ALA A 719 -19.00 -15.38 14.39
C ALA A 719 -17.66 -16.09 14.53
N GLN A 720 -16.79 -15.92 13.54
CA GLN A 720 -15.40 -16.39 13.50
C GLN A 720 -14.48 -15.25 13.10
N PRO A 721 -13.19 -15.30 13.42
CA PRO A 721 -12.20 -14.35 12.93
C PRO A 721 -12.27 -14.21 11.41
N GLY A 722 -12.30 -12.97 10.90
CA GLY A 722 -12.32 -12.68 9.46
C GLY A 722 -13.65 -12.95 8.72
N ASP A 723 -14.75 -13.21 9.42
CA ASP A 723 -16.08 -13.24 8.81
C ASP A 723 -16.46 -11.87 8.25
N VAL A 724 -16.11 -10.81 8.96
CA VAL A 724 -16.13 -9.44 8.42
C VAL A 724 -14.73 -9.12 7.90
N GLY A 725 -14.62 -8.90 6.59
CA GLY A 725 -13.31 -8.66 5.97
C GLY A 725 -13.36 -7.71 4.78
N LEU A 726 -12.31 -6.90 4.67
CA LEU A 726 -12.06 -6.01 3.54
C LEU A 726 -10.69 -6.33 2.97
N TRP A 727 -10.61 -6.54 1.66
CA TRP A 727 -9.36 -6.78 0.95
C TRP A 727 -9.22 -5.83 -0.22
N ASN A 728 -8.02 -5.25 -0.34
CA ASN A 728 -7.69 -4.41 -1.48
C ASN A 728 -8.75 -3.31 -1.68
N THR A 729 -8.99 -2.53 -0.62
CA THR A 729 -10.00 -1.46 -0.60
C THR A 729 -9.35 -0.10 -0.36
N ILE A 730 -9.90 0.93 -0.97
CA ILE A 730 -9.37 2.28 -0.91
C ILE A 730 -10.46 3.27 -0.51
N VAL A 731 -10.10 4.26 0.29
CA VAL A 731 -10.91 5.47 0.52
C VAL A 731 -10.18 6.68 -0.04
N THR A 732 -10.86 7.45 -0.88
CA THR A 732 -10.30 8.70 -1.44
C THR A 732 -11.16 9.90 -1.08
N VAL A 733 -10.53 10.99 -0.66
CA VAL A 733 -11.16 12.29 -0.44
C VAL A 733 -10.47 13.32 -1.33
N GLY A 734 -11.04 13.56 -2.51
CA GLY A 734 -10.43 14.37 -3.57
C GLY A 734 -9.41 13.61 -4.42
N GLY A 735 -8.71 14.30 -5.29
CA GLY A 735 -7.58 13.81 -6.10
C GLY A 735 -7.92 12.78 -7.19
N THR A 736 -9.19 12.53 -7.45
CA THR A 736 -9.68 11.53 -8.41
C THR A 736 -10.68 12.12 -9.40
N ALA A 737 -10.88 11.47 -10.53
CA ALA A 737 -11.64 12.04 -11.64
C ALA A 737 -13.14 12.23 -11.35
N GLU A 738 -13.71 11.44 -10.44
CA GLU A 738 -15.15 11.46 -10.14
C GLU A 738 -15.57 12.53 -9.11
N THR A 739 -14.62 13.12 -8.40
CA THR A 739 -14.92 14.10 -7.35
C THR A 739 -14.93 15.54 -7.87
N THR A 740 -15.77 16.37 -7.26
CA THR A 740 -15.76 17.83 -7.49
C THR A 740 -14.95 18.59 -6.43
N ILE A 741 -14.38 17.90 -5.44
CA ILE A 741 -13.68 18.50 -4.29
C ILE A 741 -12.54 19.40 -4.74
N SER A 742 -11.63 18.90 -5.56
CA SER A 742 -10.47 19.67 -6.04
C SER A 742 -10.86 20.94 -6.81
N ASN A 743 -11.98 20.91 -7.51
CA ASN A 743 -12.50 22.09 -8.22
C ASN A 743 -13.23 23.08 -7.30
N SER A 744 -13.75 22.59 -6.16
CA SER A 744 -14.49 23.37 -5.18
C SER A 744 -13.59 23.96 -4.10
N CYS A 745 -12.48 23.28 -3.76
CA CYS A 745 -11.49 23.71 -2.79
C CYS A 745 -10.50 24.70 -3.42
N THR A 746 -10.93 25.91 -3.68
CA THR A 746 -10.11 26.97 -4.30
C THR A 746 -9.48 27.91 -3.29
N SER A 747 -9.95 27.88 -2.04
CA SER A 747 -9.44 28.68 -0.93
C SER A 747 -8.18 28.03 -0.34
N GLN A 748 -7.29 28.84 0.20
CA GLN A 748 -6.17 28.36 1.01
C GLN A 748 -6.54 28.17 2.49
N ASP A 749 -7.76 28.50 2.88
CA ASP A 749 -8.26 28.30 4.23
C ASP A 749 -8.90 26.90 4.33
N PRO A 750 -8.36 26.01 5.18
CA PRO A 750 -8.85 24.64 5.28
C PRO A 750 -10.31 24.52 5.74
N LYS A 751 -10.86 25.55 6.39
CA LYS A 751 -12.28 25.59 6.78
C LYS A 751 -13.22 25.62 5.58
N ASP A 752 -12.78 26.15 4.45
CA ASP A 752 -13.57 26.23 3.21
C ASP A 752 -13.59 24.90 2.45
N CYS A 753 -12.75 23.95 2.87
CA CYS A 753 -12.63 22.61 2.29
C CYS A 753 -12.61 21.48 3.33
N MET A 754 -13.53 21.51 4.27
CA MET A 754 -13.77 20.39 5.20
C MET A 754 -14.48 19.25 4.45
N ALA A 755 -13.72 18.40 3.79
CA ALA A 755 -14.22 17.51 2.75
C ALA A 755 -14.80 16.19 3.25
N ALA A 756 -14.35 15.67 4.40
CA ALA A 756 -14.93 14.50 5.04
C ALA A 756 -14.69 14.54 6.56
N PHE A 757 -15.63 13.99 7.32
CA PHE A 757 -15.52 13.92 8.78
C PHE A 757 -14.49 12.87 9.22
N MET A 758 -14.53 11.67 8.60
CA MET A 758 -13.71 10.52 8.97
C MET A 758 -13.61 9.53 7.83
N VAL A 759 -12.43 8.93 7.65
CA VAL A 759 -12.19 7.89 6.64
C VAL A 759 -12.86 6.57 7.03
N MET A 760 -12.53 6.04 8.21
CA MET A 760 -13.08 4.76 8.68
C MET A 760 -13.31 4.75 10.19
N HIS A 761 -14.43 4.18 10.61
CA HIS A 761 -14.77 3.96 12.00
C HIS A 761 -15.08 2.49 12.27
N LEU A 762 -14.20 1.82 13.01
CA LEU A 762 -14.46 0.50 13.57
C LEU A 762 -15.08 0.70 14.96
N THR A 763 -16.39 0.51 15.06
CA THR A 763 -17.13 0.80 16.28
C THR A 763 -16.93 -0.26 17.36
N LYS A 764 -17.39 0.00 18.58
CA LYS A 764 -17.23 -0.91 19.74
C LYS A 764 -17.79 -2.31 19.53
N SER A 765 -18.79 -2.46 18.67
CA SER A 765 -19.41 -3.74 18.38
C SER A 765 -18.72 -4.50 17.25
N SER A 766 -17.79 -3.87 16.53
CA SER A 766 -17.15 -4.47 15.36
C SER A 766 -16.07 -5.48 15.72
N SER A 767 -15.84 -6.40 14.75
CA SER A 767 -14.68 -7.26 14.66
C SER A 767 -14.38 -7.47 13.19
N ALA A 768 -13.23 -7.03 12.70
CA ALA A 768 -12.95 -7.04 11.27
C ALA A 768 -11.49 -7.42 10.95
N TYR A 769 -11.29 -8.06 9.81
CA TYR A 769 -10.02 -8.30 9.15
C TYR A 769 -9.89 -7.35 7.95
N ILE A 770 -8.86 -6.51 7.93
CA ILE A 770 -8.66 -5.51 6.88
C ILE A 770 -7.26 -5.70 6.31
N GLU A 771 -7.17 -5.93 5.00
CA GLU A 771 -5.92 -6.19 4.30
C GLU A 771 -5.77 -5.30 3.06
N ASN A 772 -4.59 -4.72 2.90
CA ASN A 772 -4.26 -3.82 1.80
C ASN A 772 -5.28 -2.68 1.66
N PHE A 773 -5.44 -1.92 2.74
CA PHE A 773 -6.34 -0.77 2.79
C PHE A 773 -5.55 0.53 2.72
N TRP A 774 -5.99 1.46 1.88
CA TRP A 774 -5.42 2.80 1.79
C TRP A 774 -6.50 3.86 1.96
N GLY A 775 -6.40 4.66 3.04
CA GLY A 775 -7.25 5.81 3.33
C GLY A 775 -6.49 7.09 3.05
N TRP A 776 -6.89 7.84 2.04
CA TRP A 776 -6.13 8.95 1.52
C TRP A 776 -6.96 10.23 1.38
N THR A 777 -6.47 11.32 1.97
CA THR A 777 -6.90 12.68 1.63
C THR A 777 -5.92 13.24 0.62
N ALA A 778 -6.42 13.67 -0.53
CA ALA A 778 -5.58 14.02 -1.65
C ALA A 778 -4.71 15.24 -1.36
N ASP A 779 -3.43 15.07 -1.53
CA ASP A 779 -2.42 16.11 -1.62
C ASP A 779 -2.11 16.47 -3.09
N HIS A 780 -2.37 15.54 -4.01
CA HIS A 780 -2.21 15.72 -5.45
C HIS A 780 -3.38 15.06 -6.22
N ASN A 781 -3.32 15.06 -7.55
CA ASN A 781 -4.31 14.41 -8.40
C ASN A 781 -3.71 13.14 -9.01
N LEU A 782 -4.36 11.99 -8.84
CA LEU A 782 -3.90 10.70 -9.39
C LEU A 782 -3.93 10.63 -10.92
N ASP A 783 -4.71 11.49 -11.58
CA ASP A 783 -4.87 11.50 -13.04
C ASP A 783 -4.07 12.58 -13.76
N SER A 784 -3.38 13.44 -13.01
CA SER A 784 -2.52 14.49 -13.55
C SER A 784 -1.56 14.98 -12.46
N GLU A 785 -0.35 15.32 -12.82
CA GLU A 785 0.65 15.85 -11.88
C GLU A 785 0.30 17.24 -11.30
N SER A 786 -0.81 17.83 -11.73
CA SER A 786 -1.24 19.13 -11.24
C SER A 786 -2.26 18.96 -10.13
N LEU A 787 -2.04 19.56 -9.05
CA LEU A 787 -2.96 20.13 -8.09
C LEU A 787 -2.53 19.93 -6.66
N PHE A 788 -2.38 21.04 -6.06
CA PHE A 788 -2.20 21.14 -4.63
C PHE A 788 -3.36 21.99 -4.12
N THR A 789 -4.38 21.33 -3.59
CA THR A 789 -5.51 22.00 -2.95
C THR A 789 -5.50 21.65 -1.47
N ILE A 790 -5.89 22.59 -0.64
CA ILE A 790 -6.05 22.34 0.79
C ILE A 790 -7.34 21.57 1.01
N ILE A 791 -7.25 20.25 0.99
CA ILE A 791 -8.36 19.37 1.31
C ILE A 791 -8.19 18.93 2.77
N SER A 792 -9.20 19.18 3.59
CA SER A 792 -9.18 18.85 5.01
C SER A 792 -10.15 17.73 5.33
N THR A 793 -9.62 16.56 5.67
CA THR A 793 -10.39 15.46 6.28
C THR A 793 -10.10 15.44 7.78
N GLY A 794 -11.14 15.40 8.61
CA GLY A 794 -10.97 15.54 10.06
C GLY A 794 -10.19 14.39 10.69
N ARG A 795 -10.49 13.16 10.32
CA ARG A 795 -10.00 11.95 10.99
C ARG A 795 -9.69 10.85 9.99
N GLY A 796 -8.63 10.10 10.26
CA GLY A 796 -8.30 8.89 9.55
C GLY A 796 -9.11 7.68 10.03
N ILE A 797 -8.42 6.67 10.54
CA ILE A 797 -9.01 5.42 11.02
C ILE A 797 -9.17 5.47 12.53
N LEU A 798 -10.42 5.41 13.00
CA LEU A 798 -10.76 5.27 14.41
C LEU A 798 -11.09 3.82 14.73
N VAL A 799 -10.37 3.23 15.68
CA VAL A 799 -10.59 1.89 16.21
C VAL A 799 -11.11 2.00 17.63
N GLU A 800 -12.37 1.65 17.84
CA GLU A 800 -13.02 1.49 19.14
C GLU A 800 -13.43 0.03 19.39
N ALA A 801 -13.10 -0.89 18.48
CA ALA A 801 -13.45 -2.29 18.57
C ALA A 801 -12.92 -2.92 19.86
N THR A 802 -13.74 -3.77 20.50
CA THR A 802 -13.36 -4.51 21.70
C THR A 802 -13.19 -6.01 21.45
N GLN A 803 -13.49 -6.45 20.23
CA GLN A 803 -13.32 -7.82 19.78
C GLN A 803 -12.12 -7.89 18.83
N GLY A 804 -11.67 -9.11 18.51
CA GLY A 804 -10.52 -9.32 17.64
C GLY A 804 -10.59 -8.49 16.36
N THR A 805 -9.59 -7.66 16.12
CA THR A 805 -9.49 -6.78 14.96
C THR A 805 -8.09 -6.88 14.38
N TRP A 806 -7.99 -7.09 13.06
CA TRP A 806 -6.73 -7.30 12.38
C TRP A 806 -6.60 -6.32 11.21
N LEU A 807 -5.55 -5.49 11.26
CA LEU A 807 -5.16 -4.55 10.21
C LEU A 807 -3.86 -5.05 9.58
N THR A 808 -3.88 -5.48 8.33
CA THR A 808 -2.75 -6.12 7.65
C THR A 808 -2.34 -5.30 6.42
N GLY A 809 -1.22 -4.57 6.53
CA GLY A 809 -0.78 -3.67 5.46
C GLY A 809 -1.81 -2.57 5.21
N THR A 810 -1.88 -1.60 6.12
CA THR A 810 -2.82 -0.47 6.02
C THR A 810 -2.08 0.86 5.96
N GLY A 811 -2.57 1.79 5.12
CA GLY A 811 -2.13 3.17 5.01
C GLY A 811 -3.25 4.15 5.34
N SER A 812 -2.93 5.23 6.03
CA SER A 812 -3.87 6.31 6.36
C SER A 812 -3.11 7.63 6.36
N GLU A 813 -3.47 8.55 5.46
CA GLU A 813 -2.63 9.69 5.11
C GLU A 813 -3.39 11.00 5.05
N HIS A 814 -2.74 12.06 5.55
CA HIS A 814 -3.12 13.46 5.43
C HIS A 814 -4.41 13.85 6.16
N HIS A 815 -4.71 13.18 7.30
CA HIS A 815 -5.90 13.51 8.07
C HIS A 815 -5.58 14.47 9.22
N TRP A 816 -6.46 15.43 9.46
CA TRP A 816 -6.18 16.65 10.21
C TRP A 816 -5.92 16.48 11.71
N LEU A 817 -6.59 15.52 12.37
CA LEU A 817 -6.40 15.27 13.80
C LEU A 817 -5.47 14.09 14.05
N TYR A 818 -5.66 13.02 13.29
CA TYR A 818 -4.86 11.79 13.38
C TYR A 818 -5.07 10.92 12.14
N ASN A 819 -4.06 10.14 11.83
CA ASN A 819 -4.18 9.10 10.82
C ASN A 819 -4.74 7.80 11.40
N TYR A 820 -4.28 7.39 12.60
CA TYR A 820 -4.86 6.30 13.37
C TYR A 820 -5.17 6.73 14.79
N ASN A 821 -6.34 6.30 15.32
CA ASN A 821 -6.69 6.48 16.72
C ASN A 821 -7.23 5.18 17.31
N PHE A 822 -6.55 4.63 18.30
CA PHE A 822 -6.98 3.48 19.07
C PHE A 822 -7.57 3.99 20.39
N HIS A 823 -8.88 4.27 20.36
CA HIS A 823 -9.60 4.81 21.52
C HIS A 823 -10.28 3.72 22.32
N LYS A 824 -9.69 3.36 23.47
CA LYS A 824 -10.18 2.27 24.33
C LYS A 824 -10.39 0.96 23.58
N ALA A 825 -9.65 0.77 22.51
CA ALA A 825 -9.68 -0.43 21.69
C ALA A 825 -9.14 -1.63 22.47
N GLU A 826 -9.68 -2.80 22.20
CA GLU A 826 -9.23 -4.04 22.82
C GLU A 826 -9.01 -5.12 21.76
N ASN A 827 -7.97 -5.95 21.97
CA ASN A 827 -7.68 -7.07 21.09
C ASN A 827 -7.47 -6.63 19.63
N VAL A 828 -6.48 -5.79 19.40
CA VAL A 828 -6.11 -5.29 18.08
C VAL A 828 -4.74 -5.81 17.68
N TYR A 829 -4.64 -6.37 16.49
CA TYR A 829 -3.41 -6.64 15.77
C TYR A 829 -3.29 -5.69 14.59
N ALA A 830 -2.14 -5.07 14.40
CA ALA A 830 -1.82 -4.31 13.20
C ALA A 830 -0.42 -4.68 12.69
N GLY A 831 -0.38 -5.16 11.44
CA GLY A 831 0.84 -5.43 10.70
C GLY A 831 1.03 -4.38 9.61
N LEU A 832 1.87 -3.41 9.87
CA LEU A 832 2.13 -2.17 9.16
C LEU A 832 0.99 -1.13 9.29
N LEU A 833 1.34 -0.02 9.92
CA LEU A 833 0.60 1.24 9.92
C LEU A 833 1.45 2.28 9.15
N GLN A 834 1.10 2.57 7.91
CA GLN A 834 1.78 3.58 7.11
C GLN A 834 1.02 4.90 7.20
N THR A 835 1.75 6.01 7.41
CA THR A 835 1.14 7.33 7.56
C THR A 835 2.01 8.43 6.99
N GLU A 836 1.34 9.47 6.46
CA GLU A 836 1.94 10.76 6.16
C GLU A 836 1.14 11.88 6.82
N SER A 837 1.83 12.86 7.40
CA SER A 837 1.18 14.03 7.99
C SER A 837 0.57 14.92 6.90
N PRO A 838 -0.54 15.65 7.18
CA PRO A 838 -1.11 16.61 6.23
C PRO A 838 -0.09 17.67 5.82
N TYR A 839 0.12 17.85 4.52
CA TYR A 839 1.14 18.77 4.01
C TYR A 839 0.80 20.26 4.23
N MET A 840 -0.51 20.57 4.34
CA MET A 840 -1.03 21.94 4.45
C MET A 840 -1.33 22.35 5.89
N GLN A 841 -1.00 21.53 6.87
CA GLN A 841 -1.23 21.85 8.28
C GLN A 841 0.06 22.39 8.90
N GLY A 842 -0.05 23.40 9.75
CA GLY A 842 1.08 23.88 10.54
C GLY A 842 1.31 25.37 10.46
N SER A 843 2.52 25.81 10.12
CA SER A 843 2.96 27.20 10.23
C SER A 843 2.25 28.17 9.29
N GLY A 844 2.26 29.45 9.64
CA GLY A 844 1.74 30.54 8.81
C GLY A 844 0.27 30.89 9.09
N GLU A 845 -0.46 31.21 8.02
CA GLU A 845 -1.85 31.69 8.10
C GLU A 845 -2.87 30.56 8.22
N TYR A 846 -2.41 29.29 8.17
CA TYR A 846 -3.29 28.12 8.16
C TYR A 846 -3.70 27.72 9.57
N GLU A 847 -4.90 27.14 9.67
CA GLU A 847 -5.40 26.66 10.93
C GLU A 847 -4.62 25.43 11.43
N LYS A 848 -4.49 25.32 12.75
CA LYS A 848 -3.74 24.28 13.45
C LYS A 848 -4.70 23.33 14.15
N ALA A 849 -4.36 22.07 14.29
CA ALA A 849 -5.19 21.13 14.99
C ALA A 849 -5.60 21.63 16.40
N PRO A 850 -6.86 21.45 16.80
CA PRO A 850 -7.91 20.74 16.09
C PRO A 850 -8.63 21.57 15.01
N ALA A 851 -8.53 22.93 15.01
CA ALA A 851 -9.22 23.77 14.04
C ALA A 851 -8.77 23.46 12.58
N PRO A 852 -9.66 23.53 11.58
CA PRO A 852 -11.07 23.99 11.66
C PRO A 852 -12.03 22.93 12.20
N TRP A 853 -11.55 21.73 12.51
CA TRP A 853 -12.33 20.66 13.12
C TRP A 853 -12.46 20.84 14.62
N PHE A 854 -13.45 20.19 15.20
CA PHE A 854 -13.63 20.13 16.64
C PHE A 854 -13.20 18.77 17.17
N ALA A 855 -12.52 18.75 18.32
CA ALA A 855 -12.23 17.53 19.04
C ALA A 855 -13.49 17.04 19.77
N TYR A 856 -13.97 15.86 19.44
CA TYR A 856 -15.12 15.23 20.06
C TYR A 856 -14.67 14.14 21.04
N ALA A 857 -14.86 14.35 22.33
CA ALA A 857 -14.47 13.39 23.38
C ALA A 857 -15.11 11.99 23.20
N GLN A 858 -16.28 11.93 22.55
CA GLN A 858 -16.94 10.65 22.25
C GLN A 858 -16.16 9.76 21.27
N TYR A 859 -15.28 10.33 20.46
CA TYR A 859 -14.39 9.61 19.55
C TYR A 859 -12.95 9.51 20.07
N GLY A 860 -12.69 9.98 21.30
CA GLY A 860 -11.34 10.04 21.84
C GLY A 860 -10.40 10.94 21.07
N ASP A 861 -10.94 11.99 20.43
CA ASP A 861 -10.14 12.90 19.64
C ASP A 861 -9.10 13.62 20.49
N PRO A 862 -7.87 13.78 20.01
CA PRO A 862 -6.89 14.63 20.63
C PRO A 862 -7.37 16.09 20.57
N ASP A 863 -7.36 16.79 21.71
CA ASP A 863 -7.76 18.17 21.83
C ASP A 863 -6.58 19.15 21.74
N PHE A 864 -5.38 18.62 21.65
CA PHE A 864 -4.11 19.37 21.59
C PHE A 864 -3.92 20.35 22.78
N SER A 865 -4.57 20.11 23.91
CA SER A 865 -4.43 20.95 25.12
C SER A 865 -3.04 20.90 25.77
N TRP A 866 -2.24 19.92 25.42
CA TRP A 866 -0.83 19.82 25.85
C TRP A 866 0.11 20.76 25.09
N CYS A 867 -0.34 21.33 23.97
CA CYS A 867 0.39 22.27 23.15
C CYS A 867 0.07 23.72 23.54
N SER A 868 1.07 24.60 23.47
CA SER A 868 0.81 26.03 23.46
C SER A 868 -0.08 26.43 22.28
N THR A 869 -0.88 27.49 22.43
CA THR A 869 -1.73 28.00 21.34
C THR A 869 -0.94 28.49 20.13
N ASP A 870 0.30 28.91 20.39
CA ASP A 870 1.19 29.51 19.40
C ASP A 870 2.24 28.52 18.86
N ASP A 871 2.18 27.24 19.29
CA ASP A 871 3.10 26.20 18.84
C ASP A 871 2.49 25.42 17.67
N ASP A 872 2.81 25.86 16.47
CA ASP A 872 2.33 25.33 15.22
C ASP A 872 2.72 23.86 15.06
N LYS A 873 3.98 23.55 15.32
CA LYS A 873 4.53 22.19 15.16
C LYS A 873 3.97 21.19 16.16
N CYS A 874 3.64 21.65 17.38
CA CYS A 874 2.96 20.80 18.35
C CYS A 874 1.50 20.50 17.96
N ARG A 875 0.82 21.46 17.32
CA ARG A 875 -0.56 21.35 16.85
C ARG A 875 -0.69 20.74 15.47
N SER A 876 0.19 19.81 15.14
CA SER A 876 0.14 18.99 13.93
C SER A 876 -0.53 17.65 14.18
N ALA A 877 -1.09 17.05 13.14
CA ALA A 877 -1.77 15.75 13.19
C ALA A 877 -0.87 14.64 13.76
N LEU A 878 -1.46 13.77 14.54
CA LEU A 878 -0.77 12.58 15.03
C LEU A 878 -0.82 11.46 13.98
N ALA A 879 0.30 10.83 13.69
CA ALA A 879 0.34 9.61 12.92
C ALA A 879 -0.48 8.51 13.61
N THR A 880 -0.21 8.30 14.91
CA THR A 880 -0.93 7.33 15.73
C THR A 880 -1.21 7.91 17.13
N ASN A 881 -2.47 7.85 17.56
CA ASN A 881 -2.89 8.15 18.92
C ASN A 881 -3.41 6.88 19.59
N ILE A 882 -2.90 6.53 20.76
CA ILE A 882 -3.37 5.42 21.59
C ILE A 882 -3.92 6.00 22.89
N ASP A 883 -5.23 5.86 23.11
CA ASP A 883 -5.90 6.36 24.32
C ASP A 883 -6.53 5.22 25.11
N GLY A 884 -5.76 4.67 26.05
CA GLY A 884 -6.17 3.51 26.86
C GLY A 884 -6.29 2.23 26.03
N GLY A 885 -7.23 1.37 26.43
CA GLY A 885 -7.45 0.07 25.80
C GLY A 885 -6.58 -1.05 26.33
N SER A 886 -6.64 -2.22 25.70
CA SER A 886 -5.89 -3.41 26.13
C SER A 886 -5.60 -4.38 24.99
N ASN A 887 -4.50 -5.15 25.13
CA ASN A 887 -4.11 -6.15 24.15
C ASN A 887 -3.96 -5.55 22.73
N ILE A 888 -3.21 -4.48 22.63
CA ILE A 888 -2.92 -3.80 21.35
C ILE A 888 -1.53 -4.22 20.90
N SER A 889 -1.44 -4.88 19.75
CA SER A 889 -0.20 -5.40 19.17
C SER A 889 0.05 -4.76 17.81
N LEU A 890 0.98 -3.82 17.75
CA LEU A 890 1.35 -3.07 16.56
C LEU A 890 2.73 -3.50 16.10
N TYR A 891 2.82 -3.90 14.84
CA TYR A 891 4.05 -4.32 14.19
C TYR A 891 4.28 -3.44 12.99
N ASN A 892 5.45 -2.82 12.90
CA ASN A 892 5.86 -1.91 11.84
C ASN A 892 4.96 -0.66 11.71
N SER A 893 5.47 0.45 12.17
CA SER A 893 4.87 1.76 11.96
C SER A 893 5.83 2.62 11.14
N ALA A 894 5.34 3.09 10.00
CA ALA A 894 6.01 4.02 9.10
C ALA A 894 5.28 5.37 9.19
N ALA A 895 5.94 6.37 9.80
CA ALA A 895 5.28 7.64 10.12
C ALA A 895 6.14 8.81 9.63
N TRP A 896 5.68 9.45 8.57
CA TRP A 896 6.43 10.45 7.83
C TRP A 896 5.80 11.84 7.92
N ALA A 897 6.62 12.86 8.09
CA ALA A 897 6.28 14.25 7.82
C ALA A 897 7.25 14.81 6.78
N PHE A 898 6.75 15.59 5.84
CA PHE A 898 7.54 16.17 4.76
C PHE A 898 7.46 17.68 4.71
N PHE A 899 6.35 18.26 5.16
CA PHE A 899 6.05 19.68 5.09
C PHE A 899 5.43 20.17 6.40
N ASP A 900 5.50 21.45 6.68
CA ASP A 900 4.97 22.10 7.89
C ASP A 900 3.95 23.21 7.57
N GLY A 901 3.28 23.10 6.42
CA GLY A 901 2.27 24.08 5.99
C GLY A 901 2.82 25.40 5.49
N SER A 902 4.13 25.58 5.40
CA SER A 902 4.76 26.76 4.81
C SER A 902 4.51 26.81 3.31
N TRP A 903 3.30 27.24 2.95
CA TRP A 903 2.78 27.23 1.60
C TRP A 903 3.06 28.52 0.84
N ASN A 904 3.76 28.42 -0.27
CA ASN A 904 3.89 29.51 -1.23
C ASN A 904 3.32 29.11 -2.63
N GLY A 905 2.37 28.20 -2.63
CA GLY A 905 1.74 27.67 -3.83
C GLY A 905 2.39 26.40 -4.39
N LEU A 906 3.43 25.86 -3.74
CA LEU A 906 4.14 24.67 -4.18
C LEU A 906 4.64 23.88 -2.97
N TYR A 907 4.49 22.56 -2.93
CA TYR A 907 5.09 21.66 -1.90
C TYR A 907 6.62 21.55 -2.01
N ASN A 908 7.32 22.61 -2.30
CA ASN A 908 8.72 22.54 -2.65
C ASN A 908 9.65 23.09 -1.56
N GLN A 909 9.12 23.35 -0.39
CA GLN A 909 9.92 23.79 0.75
C GLN A 909 9.81 22.73 1.85
N PRO A 910 10.80 21.85 2.01
CA PRO A 910 10.88 20.99 3.17
C PRO A 910 10.96 21.85 4.43
N CYS A 911 10.52 21.29 5.55
CA CYS A 911 10.54 21.98 6.84
C CYS A 911 11.93 22.50 7.19
N GLU A 912 12.02 23.70 7.73
CA GLU A 912 13.25 24.14 8.39
C GLU A 912 13.40 23.40 9.74
N GLY A 913 14.31 22.41 9.79
CA GLY A 913 14.45 21.50 10.90
C GLY A 913 13.36 20.43 10.91
N LYS A 914 12.74 20.15 12.05
CA LYS A 914 11.66 19.17 12.13
C LYS A 914 10.32 19.76 11.70
N CYS A 915 9.47 18.95 11.05
CA CYS A 915 8.16 19.37 10.58
C CYS A 915 7.18 19.51 11.73
N GLN A 916 7.23 18.60 12.70
CA GLN A 916 6.31 18.58 13.82
C GLN A 916 7.01 18.20 15.14
N SER A 917 6.41 18.61 16.27
CA SER A 917 6.98 18.34 17.59
C SER A 917 6.72 16.90 18.05
N ASN A 918 5.57 16.31 17.70
CA ASN A 918 5.17 14.99 18.18
C ASN A 918 4.55 14.16 17.04
N MET A 919 5.12 12.99 16.74
CA MET A 919 4.60 12.11 15.70
C MET A 919 3.45 11.23 16.21
N MET A 920 3.63 10.65 17.38
CA MET A 920 2.70 9.67 17.95
C MET A 920 2.43 10.01 19.42
N ARG A 921 1.32 9.50 19.95
CA ARG A 921 0.94 9.77 21.35
C ARG A 921 0.37 8.52 22.03
N VAL A 922 0.78 8.27 23.30
CA VAL A 922 0.26 7.20 24.14
C VAL A 922 -0.24 7.79 25.46
N VAL A 923 -1.53 7.68 25.71
CA VAL A 923 -2.20 8.18 26.94
C VAL A 923 -3.17 7.13 27.47
N GLY A 924 -3.82 7.41 28.61
CA GLY A 924 -4.83 6.52 29.15
C GLY A 924 -4.30 5.19 29.69
N SER A 925 -2.97 5.01 29.75
CA SER A 925 -2.30 3.81 30.29
C SER A 925 -2.83 2.49 29.68
N PRO A 926 -2.61 2.24 28.39
CA PRO A 926 -3.04 1.02 27.75
C PRO A 926 -2.45 -0.20 28.46
N GLN A 927 -3.23 -1.28 28.56
CA GLN A 927 -2.81 -2.52 29.19
C GLN A 927 -2.31 -3.50 28.14
N ASN A 928 -1.11 -4.06 28.31
CA ASN A 928 -0.50 -4.99 27.36
C ASN A 928 -0.41 -4.40 25.94
N LEU A 929 0.30 -3.27 25.81
CA LEU A 929 0.68 -2.67 24.52
C LEU A 929 2.00 -3.29 24.06
N VAL A 930 2.00 -3.91 22.89
CA VAL A 930 3.19 -4.35 22.15
C VAL A 930 3.32 -3.46 20.92
N TRP A 931 4.48 -2.81 20.75
CA TRP A 931 4.70 -1.96 19.58
C TRP A 931 6.14 -2.11 19.09
N TYR A 932 6.30 -2.81 17.98
CA TYR A 932 7.59 -3.17 17.41
C TYR A 932 7.85 -2.46 16.09
N SER A 933 9.12 -2.10 15.84
CA SER A 933 9.59 -1.53 14.58
C SER A 933 8.85 -0.24 14.20
N ILE A 934 9.20 0.84 14.88
CA ILE A 934 8.63 2.17 14.68
C ILE A 934 9.67 3.03 13.98
N SER A 935 9.44 3.41 12.73
CA SER A 935 10.29 4.33 12.00
C SER A 935 9.57 5.66 11.79
N THR A 936 10.28 6.76 12.07
CA THR A 936 9.74 8.11 11.91
C THR A 936 10.65 8.98 11.04
N ARG A 937 10.08 10.08 10.55
CA ARG A 937 10.81 11.11 9.84
C ARG A 937 10.30 12.49 10.18
N MET A 938 11.24 13.42 10.41
CA MET A 938 11.02 14.86 10.58
C MET A 938 10.17 15.23 11.79
N THR A 939 10.33 14.51 12.92
CA THR A 939 9.71 14.85 14.20
C THR A 939 10.73 15.00 15.33
N ASP A 940 10.45 15.87 16.30
CA ASP A 940 11.30 15.95 17.50
C ASP A 940 11.07 14.75 18.42
N VAL A 941 9.82 14.47 18.77
CA VAL A 941 9.41 13.39 19.65
C VAL A 941 8.68 12.32 18.82
N MET A 942 9.24 11.12 18.78
CA MET A 942 8.64 9.97 18.09
C MET A 942 7.35 9.54 18.78
N ILE A 943 7.37 9.41 20.13
CA ILE A 943 6.19 9.02 20.93
C ILE A 943 6.08 9.91 22.14
N LEU A 944 5.01 10.71 22.22
CA LEU A 944 4.66 11.51 23.38
C LEU A 944 3.90 10.65 24.39
N ASP A 945 4.57 10.16 25.44
CA ASP A 945 3.98 9.32 26.49
C ASP A 945 3.99 9.98 27.87
N GLY A 946 4.58 11.17 27.99
CA GLY A 946 4.75 11.91 29.24
C GLY A 946 5.72 11.27 30.22
N LYS A 947 6.46 10.22 29.81
CA LYS A 947 7.43 9.48 30.64
C LYS A 947 8.81 9.47 30.01
N THR A 948 8.93 8.87 28.82
CA THR A 948 10.21 8.68 28.13
C THR A 948 10.39 9.66 26.99
N ASN A 949 9.32 9.97 26.27
CA ASN A 949 9.30 10.86 25.10
C ASN A 949 10.51 10.64 24.18
N PRO A 950 10.67 9.42 23.62
CA PRO A 950 11.83 9.11 22.78
C PRO A 950 11.88 10.02 21.56
N THR A 951 13.09 10.43 21.16
CA THR A 951 13.34 11.34 20.04
C THR A 951 14.11 10.64 18.93
N GLU A 952 14.04 11.14 17.70
CA GLU A 952 14.84 10.62 16.59
C GLU A 952 16.34 10.70 16.88
N THR A 953 16.78 11.75 17.54
CA THR A 953 18.18 11.90 17.97
C THR A 953 18.62 10.84 18.99
N SER A 954 17.72 10.41 19.87
CA SER A 954 18.02 9.35 20.85
C SER A 954 17.95 7.94 20.30
N HIS A 955 17.27 7.76 19.17
CA HIS A 955 17.07 6.47 18.48
C HIS A 955 17.34 6.64 16.98
N PRO A 956 18.59 6.88 16.55
CA PRO A 956 18.90 7.08 15.14
C PRO A 956 18.81 5.79 14.35
N GLY A 957 18.19 5.82 13.18
CA GLY A 957 18.01 4.68 12.27
C GLY A 957 16.71 4.79 11.47
N GLY A 958 16.44 3.80 10.62
CA GLY A 958 15.32 3.89 9.69
C GLY A 958 15.48 5.08 8.74
N TRP A 959 14.45 5.87 8.56
CA TRP A 959 14.59 7.10 7.78
C TRP A 959 15.33 8.21 8.57
N GLU A 960 14.92 8.47 9.81
CA GLU A 960 15.59 9.39 10.74
C GLU A 960 15.55 8.87 12.18
N GLY A 961 14.44 8.29 12.60
CA GLY A 961 14.27 7.69 13.92
C GLY A 961 13.78 6.26 13.83
N LEU A 962 14.31 5.39 14.70
CA LEU A 962 13.96 3.96 14.74
C LEU A 962 13.93 3.43 16.18
N ILE A 963 12.76 2.94 16.58
CA ILE A 963 12.57 2.18 17.81
C ILE A 963 12.17 0.75 17.44
N GLN A 964 12.96 -0.22 17.86
CA GLN A 964 12.68 -1.61 17.58
C GLN A 964 11.65 -2.21 18.53
N ASP A 965 11.63 -1.80 19.79
CA ASP A 965 10.65 -2.24 20.80
C ASP A 965 10.23 -1.08 21.71
N TYR A 966 8.95 -0.73 21.65
CA TYR A 966 8.25 0.11 22.60
C TYR A 966 7.05 -0.66 23.14
N SER A 967 7.22 -1.34 24.26
CA SER A 967 6.18 -2.19 24.83
C SER A 967 5.86 -1.77 26.26
N GLN A 968 4.58 -1.70 26.58
CA GLN A 968 4.09 -1.44 27.94
C GLN A 968 3.29 -2.64 28.42
N PHE A 969 3.84 -3.37 29.37
CA PHE A 969 3.16 -4.48 30.02
C PHE A 969 2.62 -4.02 31.38
N SER A 970 1.41 -4.46 31.74
CA SER A 970 0.90 -4.32 33.11
C SER A 970 1.79 -5.11 34.06
N ALA A 971 2.31 -4.43 35.10
CA ALA A 971 3.16 -5.05 36.12
C ALA A 971 2.38 -6.09 36.96
#